data_0d25e71dbda5fdfa69e99bcd4690159a
#
_entry.id   0d25e71dbda5fdfa69e99bcd4690159a
#
_cell.length_a   1.000
_cell.length_b   1.000
_cell.length_c   1.000
_cell.angle_alpha   90.00
_cell.angle_beta   90.00
_cell.angle_gamma   90.00
#
_symmetry.space_group_name_H-M   'P 1'
#
loop_
_entity.id
_entity.type
_entity.pdbx_description
1 polymer ?
#
loop_
_entity_poly.entity_id
_entity_poly.type
_entity_poly.pdbx_seq_one_letter_code
_entity_poly.pdbx_strand_id
1 'polypeptide(L)'
;MAIRAMGSSGQYGRKPGAAGMALPELLAPAGGLDQMLAAIAAGADAVYAGLGGFNARVSAHGFTDDEFLRGCVVAHAHGVRVYVTLNVFVFDDELADAVALGAHAHELGADALIVADAGLACALRAAIPAVEIHLSTQAGVHSEGAVRLAADELGVERVTTARELAVDEIAALCATGVPIEVFCHGAICIGYSGACEFSALRRGRSAMRGDCMQPCRLAYDLVDEAGESVVSVEGDRLLCPRDYLGIAHLPELVGAGVASLKIEGRMKNPDYVFNVVRVWRRALDMLRDGAWDAAAVSALERELGRSFNRGFTDAYLRGRSGAELMSFERAINQGVRVGHLVTVGHEEVTVELDAAVAAGDTLEIRFYPGADARPDVPKRWPQVPCPVDAAAGERVVVHCKRKVDAGCEVYLIRSAGVLGQTATALEHMRVEADAVVPVARAVEILPFEGAVTVDDVPEAALTVDDVPEAALTEPTEKGASARMVFAWQLMDADPCGERDLSDATVVLDEVCRAADASRTRSLMRRAGRVVCRNLGQVAMARELGVAFDVAAPVFCANRVTLAWLRGLGAGRVYLPAELAADDAERVAELAACPGVLGPVDADRPELMVCEHCLLTAEGACATDATGQVRCRDCSRRQQARFLVERDGTRLPVVIDACGRTKIFLS
;
A
#
# COMPACT_ATOMS: atom_id res chain seq x y z
N MET A 1 -14.25 39.11 13.27
CA MET A 1 -13.06 39.63 12.57
C MET A 1 -13.01 38.89 11.23
N ALA A 2 -13.30 39.58 10.13
CA ALA A 2 -13.46 38.98 8.83
C ALA A 2 -12.07 38.61 8.28
N ILE A 3 -11.83 37.31 8.07
CA ILE A 3 -10.65 36.82 7.34
C ILE A 3 -10.96 36.97 5.86
N ARG A 4 -10.25 37.89 5.20
CA ARG A 4 -10.31 38.10 3.75
C ARG A 4 -9.91 36.81 3.01
N ALA A 5 -10.75 36.42 2.07
CA ALA A 5 -10.38 35.47 1.02
C ALA A 5 -9.15 36.01 0.27
N MET A 6 -8.01 35.36 0.44
CA MET A 6 -6.87 35.49 -0.45
C MET A 6 -6.80 34.23 -1.30
N GLY A 7 -7.33 34.33 -2.51
CA GLY A 7 -6.96 33.42 -3.59
C GLY A 7 -5.47 33.66 -3.90
N SER A 8 -4.67 32.66 -3.65
CA SER A 8 -3.36 32.47 -4.28
C SER A 8 -3.01 30.99 -4.16
N SER A 9 -2.64 30.37 -5.24
CA SER A 9 -1.82 29.15 -5.32
C SER A 9 -0.61 29.32 -4.39
N GLY A 10 -0.83 29.10 -3.09
CA GLY A 10 0.19 29.26 -2.06
C GLY A 10 1.12 28.04 -2.09
N GLN A 11 2.34 28.23 -2.52
CA GLN A 11 3.46 27.41 -2.07
C GLN A 11 3.46 27.42 -0.53
N TYR A 12 2.81 26.41 0.07
CA TYR A 12 2.96 26.15 1.50
C TYR A 12 4.41 25.76 1.73
N GLY A 13 5.12 26.65 2.39
CA GLY A 13 6.56 26.67 2.46
C GLY A 13 7.11 25.42 3.14
N ARG A 14 7.84 24.63 2.38
CA ARG A 14 8.87 23.75 2.92
C ARG A 14 9.75 24.58 3.87
N LYS A 15 9.83 24.23 5.16
CA LYS A 15 10.76 24.87 6.08
C LYS A 15 12.19 24.54 5.63
N PRO A 16 13.04 25.52 5.27
CA PRO A 16 14.41 25.23 4.85
C PRO A 16 15.19 24.66 6.03
N GLY A 17 15.84 23.53 5.83
CA GLY A 17 16.80 22.97 6.78
C GLY A 17 18.12 23.74 6.80
N ALA A 18 19.00 23.43 7.76
CA ALA A 18 20.32 24.06 7.97
C ALA A 18 21.31 23.74 6.84
N ALA A 19 21.04 23.96 5.63
CA ALA A 19 21.86 23.97 4.42
C ALA A 19 21.01 24.23 3.18
N GLY A 20 19.78 24.78 3.32
CA GLY A 20 18.88 25.01 2.19
C GLY A 20 18.13 23.77 1.70
N MET A 21 18.19 22.61 2.40
CA MET A 21 17.48 21.39 2.05
C MET A 21 16.04 21.45 2.56
N ALA A 22 15.06 21.34 1.66
CA ALA A 22 13.65 21.29 2.03
C ALA A 22 13.32 19.91 2.59
N LEU A 23 12.79 19.85 3.83
CA LEU A 23 12.30 18.60 4.41
C LEU A 23 10.97 18.17 3.78
N PRO A 24 10.71 16.86 3.63
CA PRO A 24 9.42 16.36 3.21
C PRO A 24 8.33 16.63 4.26
N GLU A 25 7.09 16.72 3.81
CA GLU A 25 5.90 16.72 4.65
C GLU A 25 5.80 15.40 5.42
N LEU A 26 5.49 15.44 6.70
CA LEU A 26 5.17 14.25 7.51
C LEU A 26 3.66 14.05 7.53
N LEU A 27 3.17 13.06 6.77
CA LEU A 27 1.76 12.75 6.61
C LEU A 27 1.33 11.62 7.54
N ALA A 28 0.46 11.93 8.50
CA ALA A 28 0.03 11.03 9.55
C ALA A 28 -1.38 10.45 9.30
N PRO A 29 -1.68 9.21 9.76
CA PRO A 29 -3.00 8.61 9.64
C PRO A 29 -3.96 9.13 10.72
N ALA A 30 -5.23 9.36 10.35
CA ALA A 30 -6.31 9.67 11.26
C ALA A 30 -7.52 8.76 11.00
N GLY A 31 -7.79 7.84 11.92
CA GLY A 31 -8.95 6.93 11.86
C GLY A 31 -10.20 7.49 12.55
N GLY A 32 -10.08 8.61 13.26
CA GLY A 32 -11.10 9.36 13.98
C GLY A 32 -10.50 10.59 14.63
N LEU A 33 -11.31 11.37 15.35
CA LEU A 33 -10.89 12.65 15.94
C LEU A 33 -9.69 12.51 16.89
N ASP A 34 -9.69 11.53 17.78
CA ASP A 34 -8.57 11.33 18.72
C ASP A 34 -7.24 11.03 18.01
N GLN A 35 -7.25 10.24 16.92
CA GLN A 35 -6.06 9.98 16.13
C GLN A 35 -5.58 11.24 15.41
N MET A 36 -6.50 12.06 14.88
CA MET A 36 -6.17 13.34 14.26
C MET A 36 -5.51 14.29 15.27
N LEU A 37 -6.12 14.46 16.42
CA LEU A 37 -5.59 15.29 17.51
C LEU A 37 -4.23 14.80 18.01
N ALA A 38 -4.05 13.47 18.13
CA ALA A 38 -2.79 12.85 18.49
C ALA A 38 -1.69 13.12 17.43
N ALA A 39 -2.01 13.06 16.14
CA ALA A 39 -1.09 13.37 15.05
C ALA A 39 -0.66 14.83 15.06
N ILE A 40 -1.61 15.76 15.25
CA ILE A 40 -1.34 17.21 15.34
C ILE A 40 -0.41 17.49 16.53
N ALA A 41 -0.75 16.99 17.72
CA ALA A 41 0.06 17.15 18.93
C ALA A 41 1.47 16.55 18.80
N ALA A 42 1.64 15.50 17.99
CA ALA A 42 2.91 14.84 17.73
C ALA A 42 3.77 15.53 16.66
N GLY A 43 3.25 16.59 15.98
CA GLY A 43 3.98 17.40 15.02
C GLY A 43 3.88 16.90 13.57
N ALA A 44 2.76 16.31 13.17
CA ALA A 44 2.47 16.06 11.77
C ALA A 44 2.38 17.38 10.97
N ASP A 45 2.80 17.37 9.71
CA ASP A 45 2.59 18.48 8.77
C ASP A 45 1.26 18.35 8.02
N ALA A 46 0.78 17.10 7.89
CA ALA A 46 -0.53 16.80 7.33
C ALA A 46 -1.12 15.53 7.94
N VAL A 47 -2.44 15.38 7.85
CA VAL A 47 -3.16 14.17 8.25
C VAL A 47 -4.03 13.66 7.10
N TYR A 48 -4.19 12.32 6.99
CA TYR A 48 -5.14 11.74 6.04
C TYR A 48 -6.20 10.92 6.76
N ALA A 49 -7.45 11.15 6.39
CA ALA A 49 -8.64 10.60 7.03
C ALA A 49 -9.56 9.93 6.01
N GLY A 50 -10.48 9.11 6.49
CA GLY A 50 -11.65 8.65 5.73
C GLY A 50 -12.90 9.33 6.27
N LEU A 51 -13.73 9.86 5.39
CA LEU A 51 -15.05 10.39 5.71
C LEU A 51 -16.08 9.57 4.94
N GLY A 52 -17.05 8.98 5.63
CA GLY A 52 -18.06 8.14 5.00
C GLY A 52 -17.50 6.91 4.26
N GLY A 53 -18.07 6.60 3.10
CA GLY A 53 -17.69 5.46 2.23
C GLY A 53 -16.48 5.72 1.32
N PHE A 54 -16.35 4.94 0.26
CA PHE A 54 -15.38 5.09 -0.83
C PHE A 54 -13.91 5.15 -0.43
N ASN A 55 -13.51 4.50 0.67
CA ASN A 55 -12.12 4.50 1.12
C ASN A 55 -11.58 3.10 1.43
N ALA A 56 -10.27 2.90 1.29
CA ALA A 56 -9.57 1.62 1.44
C ALA A 56 -9.59 1.04 2.88
N ARG A 57 -10.39 1.58 3.80
CA ARG A 57 -10.58 1.10 5.18
C ARG A 57 -12.03 1.33 5.62
N VAL A 58 -12.96 0.65 4.94
CA VAL A 58 -14.41 0.75 5.22
C VAL A 58 -14.77 0.43 6.68
N SER A 59 -14.02 -0.44 7.34
CA SER A 59 -14.22 -0.84 8.74
C SER A 59 -13.60 0.12 9.78
N ALA A 60 -12.99 1.25 9.38
CA ALA A 60 -12.57 2.28 10.33
C ALA A 60 -13.81 2.96 10.95
N HIS A 61 -13.73 3.36 12.24
CA HIS A 61 -14.84 4.03 12.93
C HIS A 61 -15.30 5.30 12.21
N GLY A 62 -14.39 5.98 11.50
CA GLY A 62 -14.67 7.20 10.76
C GLY A 62 -14.88 8.42 11.65
N PHE A 63 -15.33 9.50 11.03
CA PHE A 63 -15.69 10.74 11.68
C PHE A 63 -17.17 11.00 11.47
N THR A 64 -17.83 11.64 12.45
CA THR A 64 -19.03 12.42 12.17
C THR A 64 -18.62 13.73 11.50
N ASP A 65 -19.54 14.40 10.80
CA ASP A 65 -19.26 15.68 10.15
C ASP A 65 -18.78 16.74 11.17
N ASP A 66 -19.38 16.79 12.37
CA ASP A 66 -18.98 17.69 13.44
C ASP A 66 -17.56 17.41 13.95
N GLU A 67 -17.23 16.14 14.20
CA GLU A 67 -15.87 15.74 14.59
C GLU A 67 -14.83 16.08 13.51
N PHE A 68 -15.17 15.83 12.25
CA PHE A 68 -14.26 16.11 11.14
C PHE A 68 -14.02 17.61 10.98
N LEU A 69 -15.08 18.42 10.99
CA LEU A 69 -15.01 19.88 10.90
C LEU A 69 -14.19 20.48 12.07
N ARG A 70 -14.46 20.04 13.31
CA ARG A 70 -13.67 20.46 14.49
C ARG A 70 -12.20 20.08 14.32
N GLY A 71 -11.94 18.86 13.90
CA GLY A 71 -10.58 18.36 13.62
C GLY A 71 -9.86 19.20 12.56
N CYS A 72 -10.54 19.56 11.47
CA CYS A 72 -9.99 20.43 10.41
C CYS A 72 -9.65 21.82 10.95
N VAL A 73 -10.54 22.45 11.75
CA VAL A 73 -10.28 23.78 12.32
C VAL A 73 -9.06 23.75 13.23
N VAL A 74 -8.94 22.73 14.10
CA VAL A 74 -7.77 22.57 14.98
C VAL A 74 -6.51 22.31 14.13
N ALA A 75 -6.57 21.41 13.15
CA ALA A 75 -5.45 21.13 12.26
C ALA A 75 -4.92 22.40 11.58
N HIS A 76 -5.81 23.19 10.99
CA HIS A 76 -5.45 24.44 10.32
C HIS A 76 -4.90 25.50 11.27
N ALA A 77 -5.43 25.58 12.52
CA ALA A 77 -4.89 26.47 13.55
C ALA A 77 -3.43 26.12 13.90
N HIS A 78 -3.05 24.86 13.81
CA HIS A 78 -1.68 24.36 13.98
C HIS A 78 -0.86 24.30 12.69
N GLY A 79 -1.41 24.76 11.54
CA GLY A 79 -0.73 24.75 10.24
C GLY A 79 -0.63 23.34 9.62
N VAL A 80 -1.49 22.42 10.06
CA VAL A 80 -1.56 21.03 9.58
C VAL A 80 -2.62 20.90 8.49
N ARG A 81 -2.30 20.31 7.35
CA ARG A 81 -3.23 20.06 6.24
C ARG A 81 -4.06 18.79 6.48
N VAL A 82 -5.25 18.73 5.90
CA VAL A 82 -6.16 17.59 6.03
C VAL A 82 -6.52 17.02 4.65
N TYR A 83 -6.24 15.74 4.43
CA TYR A 83 -6.54 15.04 3.18
C TYR A 83 -7.59 13.96 3.40
N VAL A 84 -8.57 13.85 2.50
CA VAL A 84 -9.61 12.81 2.58
C VAL A 84 -9.38 11.74 1.53
N THR A 85 -9.47 10.48 1.98
CA THR A 85 -9.32 9.33 1.08
C THR A 85 -10.64 8.95 0.43
N LEU A 86 -10.69 9.00 -0.90
CA LEU A 86 -11.69 8.43 -1.80
C LEU A 86 -10.99 7.42 -2.73
N ASN A 87 -10.20 6.51 -2.13
CA ASN A 87 -9.20 5.74 -2.82
C ASN A 87 -9.59 4.27 -3.03
N VAL A 88 -10.83 4.05 -3.40
CA VAL A 88 -11.36 2.80 -3.96
C VAL A 88 -11.78 3.04 -5.40
N PHE A 89 -12.01 1.98 -6.15
CA PHE A 89 -12.66 2.07 -7.45
C PHE A 89 -14.17 2.21 -7.27
N VAL A 90 -14.82 3.01 -8.10
CA VAL A 90 -16.24 3.32 -8.02
C VAL A 90 -16.97 2.79 -9.26
N PHE A 91 -18.20 2.36 -9.08
CA PHE A 91 -19.08 1.98 -10.18
C PHE A 91 -19.83 3.18 -10.74
N ASP A 92 -20.46 3.02 -11.90
CA ASP A 92 -21.24 4.08 -12.55
C ASP A 92 -22.35 4.63 -11.63
N ASP A 93 -23.06 3.75 -10.95
CA ASP A 93 -24.15 4.08 -10.01
C ASP A 93 -23.68 4.77 -8.71
N GLU A 94 -22.39 4.73 -8.41
CA GLU A 94 -21.78 5.33 -7.22
C GLU A 94 -21.05 6.66 -7.51
N LEU A 95 -20.78 6.95 -8.78
CA LEU A 95 -19.88 8.05 -9.15
C LEU A 95 -20.39 9.40 -8.65
N ALA A 96 -21.71 9.67 -8.78
CA ALA A 96 -22.33 10.89 -8.31
C ALA A 96 -22.20 11.04 -6.77
N ASP A 97 -22.43 9.95 -6.01
CA ASP A 97 -22.31 9.95 -4.55
C ASP A 97 -20.86 10.15 -4.11
N ALA A 98 -19.90 9.56 -4.83
CA ALA A 98 -18.48 9.74 -4.54
C ALA A 98 -18.01 11.18 -4.80
N VAL A 99 -18.51 11.84 -5.87
CA VAL A 99 -18.26 13.25 -6.14
C VAL A 99 -18.90 14.13 -5.08
N ALA A 100 -20.16 13.86 -4.70
CA ALA A 100 -20.86 14.60 -3.64
C ALA A 100 -20.12 14.49 -2.30
N LEU A 101 -19.62 13.30 -1.95
CA LEU A 101 -18.82 13.10 -0.75
C LEU A 101 -17.48 13.88 -0.80
N GLY A 102 -16.82 13.93 -1.97
CA GLY A 102 -15.62 14.73 -2.17
C GLY A 102 -15.87 16.23 -1.97
N ALA A 103 -16.97 16.74 -2.52
CA ALA A 103 -17.42 18.13 -2.35
C ALA A 103 -17.71 18.43 -0.87
N HIS A 104 -18.48 17.56 -0.21
CA HIS A 104 -18.81 17.68 1.20
C HIS A 104 -17.56 17.66 2.11
N ALA A 105 -16.61 16.77 1.83
CA ALA A 105 -15.33 16.75 2.56
C ALA A 105 -14.55 18.07 2.40
N HIS A 106 -14.56 18.66 1.20
CA HIS A 106 -13.91 19.95 0.96
C HIS A 106 -14.65 21.10 1.67
N GLU A 107 -15.99 21.10 1.71
CA GLU A 107 -16.79 22.04 2.50
C GLU A 107 -16.47 21.97 4.00
N LEU A 108 -16.30 20.77 4.53
CA LEU A 108 -15.93 20.53 5.92
C LEU A 108 -14.47 20.87 6.25
N GLY A 109 -13.63 21.16 5.25
CA GLY A 109 -12.27 21.65 5.47
C GLY A 109 -11.15 20.77 4.89
N ALA A 110 -11.43 19.73 4.15
CA ALA A 110 -10.38 18.97 3.46
C ALA A 110 -9.62 19.85 2.46
N ASP A 111 -8.29 19.74 2.46
CA ASP A 111 -7.38 20.50 1.59
C ASP A 111 -7.08 19.74 0.27
N ALA A 112 -7.14 18.40 0.31
CA ALA A 112 -6.96 17.55 -0.86
C ALA A 112 -7.76 16.24 -0.74
N LEU A 113 -8.01 15.61 -1.89
CA LEU A 113 -8.64 14.30 -1.99
C LEU A 113 -7.63 13.28 -2.52
N ILE A 114 -7.50 12.13 -1.84
CA ILE A 114 -6.64 11.03 -2.26
C ILE A 114 -7.48 10.02 -3.01
N VAL A 115 -7.27 9.89 -4.33
CA VAL A 115 -8.12 9.15 -5.27
C VAL A 115 -7.33 8.01 -5.92
N ALA A 116 -7.99 6.88 -6.23
CA ALA A 116 -7.39 5.78 -6.98
C ALA A 116 -8.01 5.60 -8.38
N ASP A 117 -9.30 5.88 -8.50
CA ASP A 117 -10.09 5.73 -9.73
C ASP A 117 -9.87 6.92 -10.66
N ALA A 118 -9.49 6.66 -11.91
CA ALA A 118 -9.22 7.71 -12.89
C ALA A 118 -10.51 8.47 -13.28
N GLY A 119 -11.64 7.77 -13.41
CA GLY A 119 -12.93 8.39 -13.72
C GLY A 119 -13.41 9.29 -12.59
N LEU A 120 -13.24 8.84 -11.33
CA LEU A 120 -13.54 9.69 -10.17
C LEU A 120 -12.61 10.91 -10.12
N ALA A 121 -11.32 10.77 -10.44
CA ALA A 121 -10.41 11.92 -10.51
C ALA A 121 -10.86 12.94 -11.56
N CYS A 122 -11.24 12.50 -12.76
CA CYS A 122 -11.78 13.35 -13.80
C CYS A 122 -13.08 14.06 -13.36
N ALA A 123 -14.01 13.33 -12.75
CA ALA A 123 -15.29 13.85 -12.27
C ALA A 123 -15.11 14.90 -11.16
N LEU A 124 -14.25 14.63 -10.17
CA LEU A 124 -13.92 15.57 -9.09
C LEU A 124 -13.25 16.84 -9.63
N ARG A 125 -12.32 16.70 -10.57
CA ARG A 125 -11.68 17.86 -11.21
C ARG A 125 -12.68 18.75 -11.94
N ALA A 126 -13.69 18.15 -12.59
CA ALA A 126 -14.75 18.89 -13.26
C ALA A 126 -15.71 19.58 -12.26
N ALA A 127 -16.11 18.88 -11.19
CA ALA A 127 -17.08 19.39 -10.21
C ALA A 127 -16.47 20.38 -9.21
N ILE A 128 -15.22 20.16 -8.79
CA ILE A 128 -14.54 20.93 -7.74
C ILE A 128 -13.13 21.31 -8.22
N PRO A 129 -12.98 22.22 -9.19
CA PRO A 129 -11.66 22.54 -9.77
C PRO A 129 -10.63 23.07 -8.77
N ALA A 130 -11.09 23.61 -7.64
CA ALA A 130 -10.25 24.20 -6.61
C ALA A 130 -9.61 23.19 -5.65
N VAL A 131 -10.10 21.93 -5.61
CA VAL A 131 -9.54 20.92 -4.70
C VAL A 131 -8.30 20.27 -5.29
N GLU A 132 -7.27 20.05 -4.47
CA GLU A 132 -6.11 19.26 -4.88
C GLU A 132 -6.49 17.77 -4.94
N ILE A 133 -6.01 17.06 -5.97
CA ILE A 133 -6.18 15.62 -6.14
C ILE A 133 -4.81 14.95 -6.04
N HIS A 134 -4.68 14.03 -5.08
CA HIS A 134 -3.49 13.20 -4.92
C HIS A 134 -3.80 11.78 -5.40
N LEU A 135 -2.94 11.23 -6.27
CA LEU A 135 -3.12 9.86 -6.74
C LEU A 135 -2.67 8.86 -5.67
N SER A 136 -3.56 7.92 -5.35
CA SER A 136 -3.32 6.90 -4.33
C SER A 136 -2.32 5.83 -4.80
N THR A 137 -1.60 5.20 -3.86
CA THR A 137 -0.80 4.00 -4.11
C THR A 137 -1.60 2.83 -4.70
N GLN A 138 -2.93 2.83 -4.55
CA GLN A 138 -3.83 1.85 -5.19
C GLN A 138 -3.84 1.95 -6.71
N ALA A 139 -3.41 3.07 -7.29
CA ALA A 139 -3.21 3.21 -8.73
C ALA A 139 -1.92 2.53 -9.24
N GLY A 140 -1.08 1.96 -8.36
CA GLY A 140 0.06 1.13 -8.70
C GLY A 140 1.19 1.87 -9.45
N VAL A 141 1.36 3.18 -9.24
CA VAL A 141 2.36 3.98 -9.96
C VAL A 141 3.78 3.65 -9.52
N HIS A 142 4.60 3.16 -10.46
CA HIS A 142 5.97 2.70 -10.21
C HIS A 142 6.98 3.05 -11.32
N SER A 143 6.65 3.99 -12.20
CA SER A 143 7.54 4.42 -13.28
C SER A 143 7.34 5.89 -13.61
N GLU A 144 8.39 6.54 -14.16
CA GLU A 144 8.35 7.95 -14.57
C GLU A 144 7.25 8.24 -15.58
N GLY A 145 7.06 7.33 -16.56
CA GLY A 145 6.00 7.48 -17.55
C GLY A 145 4.60 7.48 -16.93
N ALA A 146 4.36 6.63 -15.90
CA ALA A 146 3.09 6.63 -15.17
C ALA A 146 2.88 7.91 -14.36
N VAL A 147 3.94 8.45 -13.72
CA VAL A 147 3.88 9.72 -12.98
C VAL A 147 3.49 10.87 -13.90
N ARG A 148 4.18 11.00 -15.05
CA ARG A 148 3.88 12.06 -16.03
C ARG A 148 2.47 11.90 -16.60
N LEU A 149 2.09 10.69 -17.00
CA LEU A 149 0.74 10.41 -17.51
C LEU A 149 -0.34 10.83 -16.52
N ALA A 150 -0.17 10.49 -15.23
CA ALA A 150 -1.13 10.88 -14.20
C ALA A 150 -1.21 12.39 -14.00
N ALA A 151 -0.08 13.09 -13.97
CA ALA A 151 -0.05 14.54 -13.83
C ALA A 151 -0.66 15.25 -15.07
N ASP A 152 -0.30 14.81 -16.27
CA ASP A 152 -0.70 15.47 -17.52
C ASP A 152 -2.15 15.19 -17.88
N GLU A 153 -2.65 13.97 -17.67
CA GLU A 153 -3.96 13.51 -18.16
C GLU A 153 -5.05 13.52 -17.07
N LEU A 154 -4.70 13.36 -15.80
CA LEU A 154 -5.66 13.44 -14.68
C LEU A 154 -5.52 14.75 -13.88
N GLY A 155 -4.48 15.55 -14.14
CA GLY A 155 -4.25 16.81 -13.45
C GLY A 155 -3.97 16.64 -11.96
N VAL A 156 -3.36 15.52 -11.53
CA VAL A 156 -3.06 15.28 -10.12
C VAL A 156 -1.86 16.10 -9.66
N GLU A 157 -1.94 16.69 -8.47
CA GLU A 157 -0.90 17.53 -7.89
C GLU A 157 0.14 16.73 -7.11
N ARG A 158 -0.14 15.44 -6.79
CA ARG A 158 0.78 14.55 -6.06
C ARG A 158 0.54 13.10 -6.44
N VAL A 159 1.59 12.30 -6.44
CA VAL A 159 1.50 10.86 -6.66
C VAL A 159 2.07 10.09 -5.47
N THR A 160 1.25 9.23 -4.84
CA THR A 160 1.73 8.23 -3.88
C THR A 160 2.21 7.01 -4.67
N THR A 161 3.49 6.69 -4.59
CA THR A 161 4.09 5.59 -5.36
C THR A 161 3.67 4.21 -4.88
N ALA A 162 3.93 3.20 -5.69
CA ALA A 162 3.99 1.81 -5.24
C ALA A 162 5.03 1.65 -4.12
N ARG A 163 4.82 0.67 -3.24
CA ARG A 163 5.65 0.45 -2.02
C ARG A 163 6.88 -0.40 -2.28
N GLU A 164 6.99 -0.93 -3.49
CA GLU A 164 7.99 -1.92 -3.89
C GLU A 164 9.24 -1.30 -4.53
N LEU A 165 9.38 0.03 -4.47
CA LEU A 165 10.46 0.77 -5.12
C LEU A 165 11.70 0.91 -4.22
N ALA A 166 12.87 0.84 -4.86
CA ALA A 166 14.15 1.18 -4.24
C ALA A 166 14.38 2.70 -4.24
N VAL A 167 15.32 3.19 -3.41
CA VAL A 167 15.59 4.63 -3.27
C VAL A 167 15.98 5.28 -4.60
N ASP A 168 16.76 4.61 -5.42
CA ASP A 168 17.19 5.11 -6.75
C ASP A 168 16.01 5.22 -7.73
N GLU A 169 15.07 4.28 -7.69
CA GLU A 169 13.83 4.35 -8.47
C GLU A 169 12.94 5.50 -7.98
N ILE A 170 12.81 5.67 -6.64
CA ILE A 170 12.08 6.81 -6.05
C ILE A 170 12.72 8.13 -6.50
N ALA A 171 14.06 8.23 -6.51
CA ALA A 171 14.78 9.42 -6.97
C ALA A 171 14.48 9.74 -8.44
N ALA A 172 14.40 8.72 -9.31
CA ALA A 172 14.00 8.89 -10.70
C ALA A 172 12.57 9.44 -10.84
N LEU A 173 11.63 8.95 -10.00
CA LEU A 173 10.28 9.50 -9.98
C LEU A 173 10.25 10.95 -9.49
N CYS A 174 11.01 11.30 -8.45
CA CYS A 174 11.13 12.69 -7.98
C CYS A 174 11.71 13.64 -9.04
N ALA A 175 12.62 13.13 -9.88
CA ALA A 175 13.21 13.91 -10.98
C ALA A 175 12.20 14.29 -12.09
N THR A 176 10.98 13.70 -12.09
CA THR A 176 9.90 14.13 -13.01
C THR A 176 9.41 15.54 -12.71
N GLY A 177 9.64 16.07 -11.51
CA GLY A 177 9.15 17.36 -11.03
C GLY A 177 7.75 17.31 -10.41
N VAL A 178 7.04 16.19 -10.54
CA VAL A 178 5.74 15.94 -9.86
C VAL A 178 6.02 15.62 -8.37
N PRO A 179 5.30 16.21 -7.42
CA PRO A 179 5.44 15.89 -6.00
C PRO A 179 5.20 14.41 -5.72
N ILE A 180 6.21 13.72 -5.18
CA ILE A 180 6.18 12.27 -4.88
C ILE A 180 5.99 12.05 -3.39
N GLU A 181 5.00 11.20 -3.04
CA GLU A 181 4.72 10.72 -1.70
C GLU A 181 5.12 9.25 -1.59
N VAL A 182 5.83 8.87 -0.53
CA VAL A 182 6.23 7.49 -0.26
C VAL A 182 5.80 7.04 1.13
N PHE A 183 5.45 5.77 1.29
CA PHE A 183 5.30 5.21 2.62
C PHE A 183 6.65 5.12 3.32
N CYS A 184 6.67 5.35 4.63
CA CYS A 184 7.88 5.33 5.44
C CYS A 184 7.77 4.45 6.69
N HIS A 185 6.55 4.15 7.16
CA HIS A 185 6.32 3.38 8.39
C HIS A 185 4.99 2.64 8.38
N GLY A 186 4.95 1.49 9.06
CA GLY A 186 3.72 0.76 9.37
C GLY A 186 3.45 -0.45 8.49
N ALA A 187 2.21 -0.91 8.45
CA ALA A 187 1.87 -2.16 7.76
C ALA A 187 2.12 -2.08 6.25
N ILE A 188 2.84 -3.06 5.70
CA ILE A 188 3.03 -3.23 4.26
C ILE A 188 2.10 -4.31 3.71
N CYS A 189 1.66 -4.16 2.48
CA CYS A 189 0.96 -5.19 1.72
C CYS A 189 1.98 -6.07 1.01
N ILE A 190 1.79 -7.40 1.01
CA ILE A 190 2.66 -8.31 0.26
C ILE A 190 2.32 -8.30 -1.24
N GLY A 191 1.05 -8.17 -1.60
CA GLY A 191 0.63 -7.98 -2.98
C GLY A 191 1.13 -6.66 -3.52
N TYR A 192 1.58 -6.66 -4.78
CA TYR A 192 2.04 -5.43 -5.44
C TYR A 192 0.96 -4.35 -5.35
N SER A 193 1.38 -3.11 -5.14
CA SER A 193 0.47 -1.99 -4.90
C SER A 193 -0.55 -1.86 -6.03
N GLY A 194 -1.85 -1.96 -5.71
CA GLY A 194 -2.95 -1.89 -6.67
C GLY A 194 -3.20 -3.15 -7.50
N ALA A 195 -2.48 -4.27 -7.25
CA ALA A 195 -2.53 -5.47 -8.10
C ALA A 195 -2.87 -6.75 -7.32
N CYS A 196 -3.91 -6.73 -6.47
CA CYS A 196 -4.27 -7.89 -5.67
C CYS A 196 -5.79 -8.11 -5.63
N GLU A 197 -6.26 -9.17 -6.28
CA GLU A 197 -7.65 -9.62 -6.28
C GLU A 197 -7.88 -10.82 -5.32
N PHE A 198 -6.87 -11.21 -4.51
CA PHE A 198 -6.90 -12.40 -3.68
C PHE A 198 -8.09 -12.42 -2.70
N SER A 199 -8.36 -11.29 -2.03
CA SER A 199 -9.47 -11.22 -1.09
C SER A 199 -10.83 -11.28 -1.80
N ALA A 200 -10.99 -10.66 -2.95
CA ALA A 200 -12.22 -10.71 -3.74
C ALA A 200 -12.48 -12.13 -4.24
N LEU A 201 -11.58 -12.70 -5.02
CA LEU A 201 -11.78 -13.98 -5.70
C LEU A 201 -11.81 -15.20 -4.75
N ARG A 202 -11.23 -15.10 -3.54
CA ARG A 202 -11.22 -16.19 -2.56
C ARG A 202 -12.17 -16.01 -1.38
N ARG A 203 -12.60 -14.79 -1.10
CA ARG A 203 -13.38 -14.46 0.11
C ARG A 203 -14.61 -13.57 -0.18
N GLY A 204 -14.87 -13.21 -1.45
CA GLY A 204 -15.99 -12.36 -1.86
C GLY A 204 -15.92 -10.93 -1.29
N ARG A 205 -14.72 -10.42 -0.93
CA ARG A 205 -14.55 -9.08 -0.36
C ARG A 205 -13.35 -8.38 -0.99
N SER A 206 -13.63 -7.35 -1.77
CA SER A 206 -12.64 -6.69 -2.61
C SER A 206 -11.67 -5.80 -1.83
N ALA A 207 -10.37 -6.02 -2.04
CA ALA A 207 -9.33 -5.14 -1.56
C ALA A 207 -9.37 -3.77 -2.27
N MET A 208 -9.75 -3.76 -3.55
CA MET A 208 -9.87 -2.56 -4.37
C MET A 208 -11.08 -1.70 -3.97
N ARG A 209 -12.03 -2.30 -3.23
CA ARG A 209 -13.19 -1.64 -2.64
C ARG A 209 -13.01 -1.35 -1.14
N GLY A 210 -11.81 -1.51 -0.61
CA GLY A 210 -11.49 -1.20 0.80
C GLY A 210 -11.89 -2.25 1.82
N ASP A 211 -12.32 -3.43 1.38
CA ASP A 211 -12.88 -4.49 2.23
C ASP A 211 -12.02 -5.76 2.29
N CYS A 212 -10.70 -5.59 2.25
CA CYS A 212 -9.76 -6.70 2.26
C CYS A 212 -9.79 -7.52 3.55
N MET A 213 -10.06 -8.82 3.45
CA MET A 213 -10.01 -9.77 4.57
C MET A 213 -8.59 -10.19 4.98
N GLN A 214 -7.57 -9.64 4.33
CA GLN A 214 -6.16 -9.93 4.60
C GLN A 214 -5.81 -11.43 4.52
N PRO A 215 -6.16 -12.16 3.45
CA PRO A 215 -5.82 -13.58 3.33
C PRO A 215 -4.31 -13.83 3.46
N CYS A 216 -3.47 -12.90 3.02
CA CYS A 216 -2.02 -12.98 3.18
C CYS A 216 -1.52 -13.04 4.65
N ARG A 217 -2.38 -12.78 5.65
CA ARG A 217 -2.05 -12.91 7.08
C ARG A 217 -2.45 -14.27 7.67
N LEU A 218 -3.05 -15.15 6.88
CA LEU A 218 -3.46 -16.49 7.30
C LEU A 218 -2.28 -17.47 7.29
N ALA A 219 -2.51 -18.67 7.81
CA ALA A 219 -1.56 -19.76 7.77
C ALA A 219 -1.66 -20.50 6.43
N TYR A 220 -0.52 -20.85 5.88
CA TYR A 220 -0.37 -21.61 4.63
C TYR A 220 0.73 -22.64 4.78
N ASP A 221 0.67 -23.68 3.96
CA ASP A 221 1.81 -24.52 3.62
C ASP A 221 2.22 -24.29 2.17
N LEU A 222 3.47 -24.54 1.85
CA LEU A 222 3.98 -24.56 0.48
C LEU A 222 4.38 -25.99 0.16
N VAL A 223 3.74 -26.56 -0.85
CA VAL A 223 3.95 -27.97 -1.21
C VAL A 223 4.42 -28.12 -2.67
N ASP A 224 5.06 -29.22 -2.95
CA ASP A 224 5.42 -29.65 -4.30
C ASP A 224 4.25 -30.33 -5.04
N GLU A 225 4.52 -30.88 -6.22
CA GLU A 225 3.54 -31.59 -7.05
C GLU A 225 2.97 -32.84 -6.33
N ALA A 226 3.81 -33.53 -5.55
CA ALA A 226 3.41 -34.72 -4.79
C ALA A 226 2.56 -34.38 -3.55
N GLY A 227 2.53 -33.10 -3.14
CA GLY A 227 1.83 -32.62 -1.95
C GLY A 227 2.69 -32.65 -0.70
N GLU A 228 4.00 -32.86 -0.83
CA GLU A 228 4.92 -32.83 0.28
C GLU A 228 5.35 -31.38 0.60
N SER A 229 5.37 -31.02 1.89
CA SER A 229 5.78 -29.69 2.32
C SER A 229 7.25 -29.43 2.01
N VAL A 230 7.53 -28.28 1.42
CA VAL A 230 8.89 -27.81 1.09
C VAL A 230 9.35 -26.66 1.99
N VAL A 231 8.55 -26.30 3.01
CA VAL A 231 8.85 -25.20 3.95
C VAL A 231 9.99 -25.58 4.86
N SER A 232 11.02 -24.74 4.93
CA SER A 232 12.18 -24.90 5.81
C SER A 232 12.29 -23.81 6.88
N VAL A 233 11.48 -22.77 6.79
CA VAL A 233 11.42 -21.69 7.78
C VAL A 233 10.52 -22.07 8.94
N GLU A 234 10.77 -21.47 10.12
CA GLU A 234 9.90 -21.63 11.27
C GLU A 234 8.65 -20.74 11.12
N GLY A 235 7.46 -21.36 11.19
CA GLY A 235 6.17 -20.67 11.09
C GLY A 235 5.39 -21.00 9.81
N ASP A 236 4.14 -20.57 9.79
CA ASP A 236 3.15 -20.88 8.74
C ASP A 236 2.57 -19.62 8.05
N ARG A 237 3.09 -18.44 8.36
CA ARG A 237 2.61 -17.15 7.83
C ARG A 237 3.40 -16.76 6.57
N LEU A 238 3.38 -17.61 5.56
CA LEU A 238 4.27 -17.52 4.39
C LEU A 238 4.10 -16.24 3.55
N LEU A 239 2.93 -15.59 3.64
CA LEU A 239 2.61 -14.34 2.92
C LEU A 239 2.53 -13.13 3.85
N CYS A 240 2.93 -13.25 5.13
CA CYS A 240 2.80 -12.18 6.12
C CYS A 240 4.08 -11.33 6.20
N PRO A 241 4.15 -10.12 5.62
CA PRO A 241 5.33 -9.28 5.76
C PRO A 241 5.40 -8.64 7.15
N ARG A 242 6.61 -8.27 7.54
CA ARG A 242 6.89 -7.36 8.66
C ARG A 242 6.37 -5.97 8.37
N ASP A 243 6.35 -5.12 9.37
CA ASP A 243 5.97 -3.73 9.21
C ASP A 243 7.14 -2.91 8.66
N TYR A 244 6.82 -1.94 7.81
CA TYR A 244 7.80 -1.07 7.16
C TYR A 244 8.44 -0.10 8.15
N LEU A 245 9.75 0.03 8.09
CA LEU A 245 10.54 0.99 8.85
C LEU A 245 11.65 1.58 7.98
N GLY A 246 11.36 2.69 7.33
CA GLY A 246 12.29 3.38 6.44
C GLY A 246 13.18 4.42 7.13
N ILE A 247 13.20 4.47 8.47
CA ILE A 247 13.84 5.58 9.20
C ILE A 247 15.35 5.64 8.96
N ALA A 248 16.03 4.52 8.83
CA ALA A 248 17.46 4.47 8.53
C ALA A 248 17.80 5.07 7.15
N HIS A 249 16.84 5.09 6.22
CA HIS A 249 16.95 5.62 4.86
C HIS A 249 16.44 7.07 4.73
N LEU A 250 16.12 7.73 5.85
CA LEU A 250 15.61 9.10 5.82
C LEU A 250 16.52 10.08 5.07
N PRO A 251 17.86 10.08 5.24
CA PRO A 251 18.74 10.97 4.49
C PRO A 251 18.69 10.75 2.98
N GLU A 252 18.61 9.48 2.54
CA GLU A 252 18.53 9.11 1.12
C GLU A 252 17.19 9.54 0.51
N LEU A 253 16.07 9.33 1.22
CA LEU A 253 14.75 9.75 0.78
C LEU A 253 14.62 11.27 0.66
N VAL A 254 15.16 12.00 1.64
CA VAL A 254 15.24 13.47 1.58
C VAL A 254 16.14 13.94 0.45
N GLY A 255 17.30 13.29 0.27
CA GLY A 255 18.22 13.56 -0.83
C GLY A 255 17.64 13.28 -2.21
N ALA A 256 16.77 12.28 -2.33
CA ALA A 256 16.01 11.95 -3.54
C ALA A 256 14.94 13.01 -3.89
N GLY A 257 14.61 13.91 -2.96
CA GLY A 257 13.61 14.97 -3.18
C GLY A 257 12.17 14.53 -2.95
N VAL A 258 11.94 13.49 -2.13
CA VAL A 258 10.60 13.06 -1.72
C VAL A 258 9.82 14.23 -1.12
N ALA A 259 8.58 14.45 -1.58
CA ALA A 259 7.75 15.56 -1.15
C ALA A 259 6.98 15.27 0.15
N SER A 260 6.59 14.00 0.38
CA SER A 260 5.81 13.59 1.54
C SER A 260 6.18 12.19 2.01
N LEU A 261 6.33 12.02 3.32
CA LEU A 261 6.57 10.76 4.02
C LEU A 261 5.28 10.32 4.72
N LYS A 262 4.69 9.23 4.24
CA LYS A 262 3.39 8.73 4.70
C LYS A 262 3.53 7.61 5.72
N ILE A 263 2.90 7.77 6.87
CA ILE A 263 2.79 6.74 7.91
C ILE A 263 1.49 5.96 7.68
N GLU A 264 1.56 4.62 7.57
CA GLU A 264 0.37 3.75 7.55
C GLU A 264 -0.11 3.49 8.98
N GLY A 265 -1.44 3.60 9.19
CA GLY A 265 -1.96 3.36 10.54
C GLY A 265 -3.40 3.79 10.82
N ARG A 266 -4.27 4.02 9.81
CA ARG A 266 -5.66 4.48 10.04
C ARG A 266 -6.49 3.62 10.99
N MET A 267 -6.20 2.31 11.05
CA MET A 267 -6.84 1.36 11.98
C MET A 267 -6.14 1.27 13.33
N LYS A 268 -5.18 2.15 13.62
CA LYS A 268 -4.39 2.12 14.86
C LYS A 268 -4.98 3.06 15.90
N ASN A 269 -4.66 2.76 17.18
CA ASN A 269 -5.07 3.59 18.30
C ASN A 269 -4.31 4.93 18.35
N PRO A 270 -4.80 5.94 19.06
CA PRO A 270 -4.13 7.24 19.21
C PRO A 270 -2.69 7.14 19.74
N ASP A 271 -2.40 6.20 20.64
CA ASP A 271 -1.07 5.98 21.20
C ASP A 271 -0.04 5.55 20.13
N TYR A 272 -0.45 4.71 19.18
CA TYR A 272 0.39 4.38 18.03
C TYR A 272 0.66 5.63 17.18
N VAL A 273 -0.39 6.37 16.83
CA VAL A 273 -0.27 7.56 15.97
C VAL A 273 0.64 8.59 16.63
N PHE A 274 0.39 8.92 17.90
CA PHE A 274 1.18 9.89 18.66
C PHE A 274 2.67 9.49 18.70
N ASN A 275 2.97 8.26 19.12
CA ASN A 275 4.36 7.84 19.28
C ASN A 275 5.11 7.79 17.94
N VAL A 276 4.50 7.20 16.91
CA VAL A 276 5.15 7.06 15.59
C VAL A 276 5.39 8.43 14.97
N VAL A 277 4.39 9.30 14.95
CA VAL A 277 4.52 10.65 14.36
C VAL A 277 5.57 11.47 15.11
N ARG A 278 5.54 11.47 16.46
CA ARG A 278 6.52 12.19 17.30
C ARG A 278 7.96 11.73 17.03
N VAL A 279 8.17 10.43 16.86
CA VAL A 279 9.51 9.89 16.59
C VAL A 279 9.97 10.26 15.18
N TRP A 280 9.11 10.17 14.17
CA TRP A 280 9.42 10.61 12.82
C TRP A 280 9.67 12.12 12.73
N ARG A 281 8.88 12.95 13.46
CA ARG A 281 9.13 14.39 13.55
C ARG A 281 10.51 14.67 14.12
N ARG A 282 10.86 14.02 15.24
CA ARG A 282 12.19 14.13 15.83
C ARG A 282 13.29 13.70 14.87
N ALA A 283 13.08 12.63 14.10
CA ALA A 283 14.04 12.19 13.08
C ALA A 283 14.29 13.25 12.03
N LEU A 284 13.23 13.88 11.50
CA LEU A 284 13.33 14.97 10.54
C LEU A 284 14.03 16.19 11.14
N ASP A 285 13.74 16.54 12.40
CA ASP A 285 14.38 17.67 13.08
C ASP A 285 15.87 17.38 13.34
N MET A 286 16.23 16.16 13.74
CA MET A 286 17.64 15.75 13.92
C MET A 286 18.42 15.81 12.59
N LEU A 287 17.79 15.37 11.50
CA LEU A 287 18.42 15.49 10.17
C LEU A 287 18.63 16.96 9.77
N ARG A 288 17.62 17.82 9.99
CA ARG A 288 17.70 19.27 9.75
C ARG A 288 18.84 19.90 10.56
N ASP A 289 18.96 19.53 11.83
CA ASP A 289 19.89 20.15 12.79
C ASP A 289 21.29 19.53 12.73
N GLY A 290 21.53 18.57 11.82
CA GLY A 290 22.83 17.90 11.64
C GLY A 290 23.20 16.93 12.77
N ALA A 291 22.22 16.46 13.54
CA ALA A 291 22.39 15.52 14.66
C ALA A 291 22.11 14.06 14.27
N TRP A 292 22.22 13.72 12.99
CA TRP A 292 21.94 12.40 12.44
C TRP A 292 23.18 11.51 12.48
N ASP A 293 23.12 10.43 13.26
CA ASP A 293 24.16 9.39 13.32
C ASP A 293 23.55 8.00 13.60
N ALA A 294 24.37 6.97 13.58
CA ALA A 294 23.95 5.59 13.82
C ALA A 294 23.36 5.36 15.22
N ALA A 295 23.83 6.07 16.24
CA ALA A 295 23.32 5.96 17.60
C ALA A 295 21.93 6.59 17.70
N ALA A 296 21.72 7.73 17.04
CA ALA A 296 20.42 8.37 16.90
C ALA A 296 19.39 7.45 16.21
N VAL A 297 19.76 6.86 15.05
CA VAL A 297 18.91 5.90 14.34
C VAL A 297 18.51 4.75 15.25
N SER A 298 19.48 4.09 15.91
CA SER A 298 19.20 2.97 16.83
C SER A 298 18.29 3.36 18.00
N ALA A 299 18.40 4.60 18.51
CA ALA A 299 17.53 5.10 19.56
C ALA A 299 16.09 5.31 19.06
N LEU A 300 15.92 5.88 17.87
CA LEU A 300 14.62 6.10 17.22
C LEU A 300 13.92 4.76 16.91
N GLU A 301 14.66 3.78 16.39
CA GLU A 301 14.12 2.43 16.10
C GLU A 301 13.63 1.72 17.37
N ARG A 302 14.39 1.79 18.48
CA ARG A 302 13.94 1.24 19.77
C ARG A 302 12.67 1.91 20.28
N GLU A 303 12.53 3.22 20.08
CA GLU A 303 11.34 3.96 20.51
C GLU A 303 10.12 3.63 19.63
N LEU A 304 10.29 3.49 18.31
CA LEU A 304 9.25 3.01 17.39
C LEU A 304 8.81 1.58 17.73
N GLY A 305 9.72 0.74 18.16
CA GLY A 305 9.43 -0.64 18.60
C GLY A 305 8.44 -0.74 19.77
N ARG A 306 8.30 0.31 20.59
CA ARG A 306 7.34 0.37 21.71
C ARG A 306 5.88 0.51 21.23
N SER A 307 5.65 0.83 19.95
CA SER A 307 4.35 0.80 19.30
C SER A 307 4.10 -0.55 18.65
N PHE A 308 2.84 -0.80 18.27
CA PHE A 308 2.49 -2.03 17.57
C PHE A 308 3.35 -2.23 16.31
N ASN A 309 3.98 -3.42 16.22
CA ASN A 309 4.71 -3.83 15.02
C ASN A 309 4.69 -5.36 14.86
N ARG A 310 4.94 -5.86 13.64
CA ARG A 310 5.10 -7.29 13.30
C ARG A 310 6.56 -7.67 13.08
N GLY A 311 7.47 -7.01 13.79
CA GLY A 311 8.87 -6.92 13.43
C GLY A 311 9.03 -5.87 12.32
N PHE A 312 10.27 -5.39 12.13
CA PHE A 312 10.54 -4.33 11.17
C PHE A 312 11.35 -4.82 9.98
N THR A 313 11.14 -4.16 8.84
CA THR A 313 11.89 -4.33 7.60
C THR A 313 11.98 -2.99 6.88
N ASP A 314 13.08 -2.73 6.18
CA ASP A 314 13.20 -1.61 5.23
C ASP A 314 12.57 -1.93 3.87
N ALA A 315 11.88 -3.07 3.80
CA ALA A 315 11.16 -3.57 2.65
C ALA A 315 12.04 -3.63 1.38
N TYR A 316 11.77 -2.75 0.43
CA TYR A 316 12.43 -2.75 -0.88
C TYR A 316 13.35 -1.55 -1.09
N LEU A 317 13.60 -0.70 -0.08
CA LEU A 317 14.42 0.51 -0.24
C LEU A 317 15.84 0.24 -0.72
N ARG A 318 16.39 -0.94 -0.40
CA ARG A 318 17.69 -1.41 -0.90
C ARG A 318 17.60 -2.29 -2.14
N GLY A 319 16.41 -2.40 -2.73
CA GLY A 319 16.12 -3.33 -3.81
C GLY A 319 15.31 -4.52 -3.31
N ARG A 320 15.56 -5.72 -3.87
CA ARG A 320 14.80 -6.92 -3.53
C ARG A 320 15.12 -7.44 -2.13
N SER A 321 14.09 -7.75 -1.37
CA SER A 321 14.18 -8.37 -0.05
C SER A 321 13.99 -9.89 -0.13
N GLY A 322 14.71 -10.60 0.75
CA GLY A 322 14.59 -12.04 0.98
C GLY A 322 13.64 -12.40 2.11
N ALA A 323 13.95 -13.47 2.85
CA ALA A 323 13.15 -13.96 3.98
C ALA A 323 13.01 -12.93 5.13
N GLU A 324 13.93 -11.96 5.23
CA GLU A 324 13.91 -10.88 6.23
C GLU A 324 12.72 -9.93 6.05
N LEU A 325 12.07 -9.89 4.88
CA LEU A 325 10.83 -9.18 4.67
C LEU A 325 9.67 -9.78 5.49
N MET A 326 9.74 -11.08 5.80
CA MET A 326 8.60 -11.87 6.24
C MET A 326 8.54 -12.05 7.76
N SER A 327 7.32 -12.07 8.30
CA SER A 327 6.99 -12.42 9.68
C SER A 327 6.31 -13.80 9.70
N PHE A 328 7.10 -14.85 9.47
CA PHE A 328 6.59 -16.22 9.32
C PHE A 328 5.85 -16.74 10.55
N GLU A 329 6.28 -16.35 11.73
CA GLU A 329 5.75 -16.89 13.00
C GLU A 329 4.44 -16.24 13.45
N ARG A 330 4.27 -14.94 13.20
CA ARG A 330 3.18 -14.14 13.79
C ARG A 330 2.66 -13.04 12.87
N ALA A 331 1.33 -12.90 12.81
CA ALA A 331 0.67 -11.77 12.15
C ALA A 331 0.24 -10.66 13.14
N ILE A 332 0.60 -10.77 14.44
CA ILE A 332 0.21 -9.85 15.51
C ILE A 332 1.42 -9.12 16.11
N ASN A 333 1.19 -8.27 17.11
CA ASN A 333 2.25 -7.46 17.72
C ASN A 333 3.46 -8.29 18.17
N GLN A 334 4.64 -7.90 17.69
CA GLN A 334 5.93 -8.50 18.09
C GLN A 334 6.50 -7.84 19.37
N GLY A 335 6.26 -6.55 19.58
CA GLY A 335 6.87 -5.80 20.68
C GLY A 335 8.39 -5.69 20.57
N VAL A 336 9.02 -5.33 21.69
CA VAL A 336 10.47 -5.21 21.82
C VAL A 336 10.96 -6.20 22.88
N ARG A 337 11.96 -7.02 22.55
CA ARG A 337 12.60 -7.87 23.53
C ARG A 337 13.27 -7.02 24.62
N VAL A 338 12.94 -7.28 25.88
CA VAL A 338 13.43 -6.51 27.03
C VAL A 338 14.18 -7.35 28.04
N GLY A 339 14.23 -8.68 27.87
CA GLY A 339 14.96 -9.55 28.79
C GLY A 339 14.57 -11.02 28.66
N HIS A 340 14.90 -11.79 29.69
CA HIS A 340 14.59 -13.20 29.80
C HIS A 340 14.34 -13.62 31.26
N LEU A 341 13.67 -14.76 31.46
CA LEU A 341 13.42 -15.30 32.79
C LEU A 341 14.67 -15.99 33.33
N VAL A 342 15.09 -15.59 34.56
CA VAL A 342 16.20 -16.21 35.26
C VAL A 342 15.76 -17.12 36.42
N THR A 343 14.61 -16.82 37.04
CA THR A 343 14.05 -17.62 38.13
C THR A 343 12.57 -17.80 37.95
N VAL A 344 12.07 -19.01 38.16
CA VAL A 344 10.65 -19.36 38.05
C VAL A 344 10.18 -19.96 39.37
N GLY A 345 9.26 -19.26 40.06
CA GLY A 345 8.57 -19.72 41.27
C GLY A 345 7.15 -20.19 40.96
N HIS A 346 6.33 -20.34 42.00
CA HIS A 346 4.95 -20.85 41.83
C HIS A 346 4.03 -19.88 41.09
N GLU A 347 4.08 -18.60 41.44
CA GLU A 347 3.29 -17.51 40.78
C GLU A 347 4.14 -16.25 40.55
N GLU A 348 5.42 -16.30 40.85
CA GLU A 348 6.38 -15.21 40.69
C GLU A 348 7.51 -15.66 39.80
N VAL A 349 7.88 -14.83 38.85
CA VAL A 349 9.03 -15.06 37.98
C VAL A 349 9.94 -13.84 37.98
N THR A 350 11.23 -14.07 37.90
CA THR A 350 12.24 -12.99 37.86
C THR A 350 12.72 -12.80 36.42
N VAL A 351 12.56 -11.60 35.91
CA VAL A 351 13.08 -11.17 34.61
C VAL A 351 14.41 -10.47 34.81
N GLU A 352 15.45 -10.91 34.12
CA GLU A 352 16.70 -10.14 33.97
C GLU A 352 16.55 -9.26 32.70
N LEU A 353 16.75 -7.97 32.84
CA LEU A 353 16.44 -6.98 31.82
C LEU A 353 17.64 -6.67 30.92
N ASP A 354 17.45 -6.73 29.61
CA ASP A 354 18.40 -6.23 28.61
C ASP A 354 18.11 -4.76 28.24
N ALA A 355 16.89 -4.29 28.54
CA ALA A 355 16.43 -2.92 28.25
C ALA A 355 15.55 -2.39 29.39
N ALA A 356 15.51 -1.09 29.58
CA ALA A 356 14.70 -0.45 30.60
C ALA A 356 13.20 -0.64 30.34
N VAL A 357 12.47 -0.87 31.45
CA VAL A 357 11.01 -0.98 31.51
C VAL A 357 10.46 0.02 32.53
N ALA A 358 9.16 0.37 32.41
CA ALA A 358 8.49 1.25 33.34
C ALA A 358 7.35 0.53 34.08
N ALA A 359 7.00 1.04 35.26
CA ALA A 359 5.81 0.59 35.98
C ALA A 359 4.56 0.75 35.10
N GLY A 360 3.76 -0.31 35.03
CA GLY A 360 2.58 -0.36 34.18
C GLY A 360 2.81 -0.79 32.73
N ASP A 361 4.05 -0.96 32.29
CA ASP A 361 4.36 -1.61 31.00
C ASP A 361 3.76 -3.02 30.97
N THR A 362 3.25 -3.45 29.80
CA THR A 362 2.77 -4.82 29.63
C THR A 362 3.84 -5.67 29.00
N LEU A 363 4.28 -6.69 29.75
CA LEU A 363 5.31 -7.66 29.35
C LEU A 363 4.65 -8.95 28.88
N GLU A 364 5.13 -9.52 27.78
CA GLU A 364 4.71 -10.82 27.25
C GLU A 364 5.85 -11.82 27.42
N ILE A 365 5.60 -12.92 28.15
CA ILE A 365 6.58 -13.99 28.37
C ILE A 365 6.38 -15.05 27.30
N ARG A 366 7.36 -15.23 26.43
CA ARG A 366 7.33 -16.17 25.31
C ARG A 366 8.08 -17.44 25.66
N PHE A 367 7.37 -18.54 25.56
CA PHE A 367 7.94 -19.86 25.65
C PHE A 367 7.65 -20.59 24.34
N TYR A 368 8.66 -21.29 23.85
CA TYR A 368 8.53 -22.14 22.67
C TYR A 368 8.28 -23.55 23.20
N PRO A 369 7.05 -24.11 23.03
CA PRO A 369 6.81 -25.50 23.40
C PRO A 369 7.75 -26.37 22.57
N GLY A 370 8.33 -27.41 23.21
CA GLY A 370 9.12 -28.42 22.50
C GLY A 370 8.33 -29.10 21.36
N ALA A 371 8.98 -30.00 20.63
CA ALA A 371 8.44 -30.69 19.44
C ALA A 371 7.06 -31.37 19.61
N ASP A 372 6.57 -31.53 20.84
CA ASP A 372 5.26 -32.10 21.16
C ASP A 372 4.10 -31.09 21.22
N ALA A 373 4.35 -29.81 20.92
CA ALA A 373 3.30 -28.80 20.94
C ALA A 373 2.36 -28.96 19.74
N ARG A 374 1.07 -29.05 20.02
CA ARG A 374 0.03 -29.12 18.98
C ARG A 374 0.05 -27.86 18.12
N PRO A 375 0.23 -27.98 16.78
CA PRO A 375 0.33 -26.83 15.89
C PRO A 375 -0.98 -26.03 15.75
N ASP A 376 -2.11 -26.63 16.15
CA ASP A 376 -3.47 -26.10 16.03
C ASP A 376 -3.92 -25.21 17.22
N VAL A 377 -3.16 -25.17 18.30
CA VAL A 377 -3.47 -24.32 19.47
C VAL A 377 -2.83 -22.94 19.29
N PRO A 378 -3.61 -21.84 19.24
CA PRO A 378 -3.04 -20.50 19.20
C PRO A 378 -2.11 -20.29 20.39
N LYS A 379 -0.86 -19.98 20.13
CA LYS A 379 0.15 -19.65 21.16
C LYS A 379 -0.28 -18.34 21.87
N ARG A 380 -1.04 -18.46 22.96
CA ARG A 380 -1.36 -17.32 23.84
C ARG A 380 -0.34 -17.29 24.96
N TRP A 381 0.62 -16.42 24.83
CA TRP A 381 1.63 -16.20 25.85
C TRP A 381 1.07 -15.36 27.00
N PRO A 382 1.54 -15.55 28.25
CA PRO A 382 1.11 -14.75 29.37
C PRO A 382 1.55 -13.30 29.21
N GLN A 383 0.62 -12.39 29.46
CA GLN A 383 0.86 -10.96 29.50
C GLN A 383 0.72 -10.50 30.95
N VAL A 384 1.74 -9.85 31.46
CA VAL A 384 1.84 -9.42 32.87
C VAL A 384 2.23 -7.94 32.96
N PRO A 385 1.68 -7.19 33.92
CA PRO A 385 2.11 -5.82 34.15
C PRO A 385 3.49 -5.79 34.83
N CYS A 386 4.35 -4.87 34.40
CA CYS A 386 5.58 -4.55 35.12
C CYS A 386 5.23 -3.74 36.37
N PRO A 387 5.67 -4.16 37.57
CA PRO A 387 5.28 -3.51 38.83
C PRO A 387 6.10 -2.25 39.15
N VAL A 388 7.30 -2.10 38.58
CA VAL A 388 8.26 -1.03 38.92
C VAL A 388 8.99 -0.51 37.70
N ASP A 389 9.58 0.68 37.82
CA ASP A 389 10.60 1.16 36.89
C ASP A 389 11.91 0.38 37.15
N ALA A 390 12.55 -0.05 36.07
CA ALA A 390 13.84 -0.75 36.18
C ALA A 390 14.70 -0.52 34.92
N ALA A 391 16.01 -0.42 35.13
CA ALA A 391 17.01 -0.20 34.09
C ALA A 391 17.49 -1.53 33.47
N ALA A 392 18.18 -1.44 32.34
CA ALA A 392 18.90 -2.58 31.78
C ALA A 392 19.94 -3.12 32.77
N GLY A 393 20.03 -4.44 32.86
CA GLY A 393 20.90 -5.16 33.84
C GLY A 393 20.25 -5.40 35.20
N GLU A 394 19.10 -4.79 35.49
CA GLU A 394 18.37 -5.04 36.74
C GLU A 394 17.45 -6.27 36.62
N ARG A 395 16.99 -6.75 37.78
CA ARG A 395 16.05 -7.87 37.89
C ARG A 395 14.73 -7.41 38.47
N VAL A 396 13.64 -7.79 37.77
CA VAL A 396 12.28 -7.46 38.18
C VAL A 396 11.49 -8.73 38.44
N VAL A 397 10.80 -8.78 39.59
CA VAL A 397 9.87 -9.86 39.92
C VAL A 397 8.49 -9.48 39.40
N VAL A 398 7.90 -10.32 38.55
CA VAL A 398 6.54 -10.14 38.01
C VAL A 398 5.66 -11.33 38.40
N HIS A 399 4.37 -11.06 38.59
CA HIS A 399 3.40 -12.10 38.91
C HIS A 399 2.90 -12.80 37.62
N CYS A 400 3.13 -14.11 37.51
CA CYS A 400 2.75 -14.94 36.37
C CYS A 400 2.09 -16.25 36.85
N LYS A 401 0.78 -16.37 36.66
CA LYS A 401 -0.01 -17.56 37.03
C LYS A 401 0.15 -18.74 36.06
N ARG A 402 0.77 -18.53 34.91
CA ARG A 402 1.00 -19.60 33.94
C ARG A 402 2.34 -20.27 34.18
N LYS A 403 2.37 -21.57 33.97
CA LYS A 403 3.62 -22.33 33.99
C LYS A 403 4.50 -21.86 32.82
N VAL A 404 5.69 -21.41 33.13
CA VAL A 404 6.75 -20.97 32.21
C VAL A 404 8.07 -21.55 32.68
N ASP A 405 9.10 -21.52 31.86
CA ASP A 405 10.41 -22.05 32.14
C ASP A 405 11.47 -20.94 32.20
N ALA A 406 12.56 -21.17 32.93
CA ALA A 406 13.72 -20.28 32.90
C ALA A 406 14.30 -20.23 31.48
N GLY A 407 14.82 -19.07 31.08
CA GLY A 407 15.28 -18.82 29.72
C GLY A 407 14.21 -18.34 28.76
N CYS A 408 12.92 -18.37 29.13
CA CYS A 408 11.85 -17.76 28.31
C CYS A 408 12.15 -16.30 28.07
N GLU A 409 11.98 -15.86 26.81
CA GLU A 409 12.17 -14.47 26.41
C GLU A 409 11.01 -13.58 26.88
N VAL A 410 11.31 -12.33 27.22
CA VAL A 410 10.33 -11.34 27.68
C VAL A 410 10.32 -10.14 26.74
N TYR A 411 9.12 -9.78 26.31
CA TYR A 411 8.87 -8.70 25.33
C TYR A 411 7.96 -7.63 25.93
N LEU A 412 8.32 -6.38 25.73
CA LEU A 412 7.43 -5.23 25.96
C LEU A 412 6.48 -5.11 24.78
N ILE A 413 5.18 -5.27 25.03
CA ILE A 413 4.14 -5.22 24.00
C ILE A 413 3.23 -3.99 24.11
N ARG A 414 3.26 -3.28 25.24
CA ARG A 414 2.53 -2.04 25.47
C ARG A 414 3.27 -1.17 26.49
N SER A 415 3.58 0.07 26.11
CA SER A 415 4.34 1.00 26.94
C SER A 415 3.42 1.93 27.72
N ALA A 416 3.49 1.91 29.05
CA ALA A 416 2.78 2.81 29.94
C ALA A 416 3.20 4.28 29.71
N GLY A 417 4.50 4.51 29.46
CA GLY A 417 5.01 5.84 29.18
C GLY A 417 4.41 6.47 27.91
N VAL A 418 4.30 5.68 26.83
CA VAL A 418 3.65 6.14 25.58
C VAL A 418 2.18 6.45 25.83
N LEU A 419 1.47 5.60 26.56
CA LEU A 419 0.05 5.81 26.89
C LEU A 419 -0.17 7.09 27.70
N GLY A 420 0.68 7.31 28.73
CA GLY A 420 0.60 8.52 29.57
C GLY A 420 0.85 9.80 28.78
N GLN A 421 1.90 9.81 27.95
CA GLN A 421 2.20 10.97 27.07
C GLN A 421 1.07 11.26 26.10
N THR A 422 0.51 10.22 25.48
CA THR A 422 -0.64 10.36 24.57
C THR A 422 -1.87 10.91 25.28
N ALA A 423 -2.19 10.39 26.47
CA ALA A 423 -3.33 10.86 27.25
C ALA A 423 -3.21 12.35 27.60
N THR A 424 -2.04 12.79 28.07
CA THR A 424 -1.76 14.21 28.36
C THR A 424 -1.90 15.09 27.11
N ALA A 425 -1.34 14.65 25.99
CA ALA A 425 -1.44 15.41 24.73
C ALA A 425 -2.91 15.53 24.27
N LEU A 426 -3.67 14.44 24.32
CA LEU A 426 -5.07 14.42 23.92
C LEU A 426 -5.96 15.28 24.83
N GLU A 427 -5.68 15.35 26.13
CA GLU A 427 -6.44 16.20 27.06
C GLU A 427 -6.39 17.67 26.62
N HIS A 428 -5.20 18.18 26.27
CA HIS A 428 -5.06 19.55 25.77
C HIS A 428 -5.76 19.75 24.42
N MET A 429 -5.54 18.87 23.47
CA MET A 429 -6.09 19.00 22.12
C MET A 429 -7.63 18.88 22.10
N ARG A 430 -8.22 18.06 22.97
CA ARG A 430 -9.68 17.94 23.08
C ARG A 430 -10.31 19.23 23.62
N VAL A 431 -9.67 19.91 24.58
CA VAL A 431 -10.14 21.23 25.06
C VAL A 431 -10.16 22.24 23.91
N GLU A 432 -9.14 22.25 23.05
CA GLU A 432 -9.11 23.09 21.85
C GLU A 432 -10.27 22.73 20.89
N ALA A 433 -10.44 21.43 20.60
CA ALA A 433 -11.48 20.94 19.69
C ALA A 433 -12.91 21.25 20.22
N ASP A 434 -13.13 21.13 21.53
CA ASP A 434 -14.42 21.44 22.15
C ASP A 434 -14.73 22.95 22.16
N ALA A 435 -13.70 23.80 22.13
CA ALA A 435 -13.87 25.26 22.05
C ALA A 435 -14.17 25.76 20.63
N VAL A 436 -14.01 24.91 19.59
CA VAL A 436 -14.29 25.28 18.20
C VAL A 436 -15.79 25.51 18.00
N VAL A 437 -16.15 26.66 17.42
CA VAL A 437 -17.48 26.88 16.83
C VAL A 437 -17.41 26.45 15.37
N PRO A 438 -18.02 25.33 15.01
CA PRO A 438 -17.88 24.78 13.66
C PRO A 438 -18.61 25.66 12.63
N VAL A 439 -17.90 26.06 11.59
CA VAL A 439 -18.45 26.76 10.43
C VAL A 439 -17.88 26.13 9.16
N ALA A 440 -18.72 25.47 8.39
CA ALA A 440 -18.33 24.91 7.10
C ALA A 440 -17.90 26.02 6.11
N ARG A 441 -16.99 25.69 5.21
CA ARG A 441 -16.57 26.60 4.14
C ARG A 441 -17.69 26.71 3.09
N ALA A 442 -17.90 27.91 2.55
CA ALA A 442 -18.68 28.03 1.32
C ALA A 442 -17.77 27.58 0.15
N VAL A 443 -18.15 26.52 -0.50
CA VAL A 443 -17.45 25.97 -1.68
C VAL A 443 -18.36 26.16 -2.87
N GLU A 444 -17.82 26.67 -3.98
CA GLU A 444 -18.50 26.67 -5.25
C GLU A 444 -18.38 25.26 -5.84
N ILE A 445 -19.50 24.53 -5.85
CA ILE A 445 -19.63 23.26 -6.53
C ILE A 445 -20.27 23.56 -7.87
N LEU A 446 -19.51 23.32 -8.95
CA LEU A 446 -20.07 23.42 -10.28
C LEU A 446 -21.10 22.30 -10.47
N PRO A 447 -22.24 22.58 -11.14
CA PRO A 447 -23.25 21.56 -11.36
C PRO A 447 -22.60 20.38 -12.11
N PHE A 448 -22.33 19.33 -11.39
CA PHE A 448 -22.07 18.04 -11.94
C PHE A 448 -23.46 17.42 -12.13
N GLU A 449 -24.06 17.65 -13.30
CA GLU A 449 -25.28 16.95 -13.66
C GLU A 449 -24.95 15.47 -13.68
N GLY A 450 -25.36 14.77 -12.63
CA GLY A 450 -24.95 13.44 -12.22
C GLY A 450 -25.33 12.25 -13.10
N ALA A 451 -25.57 12.52 -14.35
CA ALA A 451 -25.40 11.56 -15.41
C ALA A 451 -24.26 12.06 -16.29
N VAL A 452 -23.01 11.59 -16.05
CA VAL A 452 -22.15 11.40 -17.20
C VAL A 452 -22.85 10.32 -18.02
N THR A 453 -23.84 10.77 -18.77
CA THR A 453 -24.42 9.93 -19.82
C THR A 453 -23.31 9.67 -20.82
N VAL A 454 -23.42 8.59 -21.55
CA VAL A 454 -22.54 8.35 -22.72
C VAL A 454 -22.47 9.61 -23.60
N ASP A 455 -23.49 10.48 -23.56
CA ASP A 455 -23.63 11.73 -24.30
C ASP A 455 -22.81 12.91 -23.74
N ASP A 456 -22.41 12.89 -22.45
CA ASP A 456 -21.57 13.93 -21.79
C ASP A 456 -20.07 13.65 -21.90
N VAL A 457 -19.70 12.42 -22.19
CA VAL A 457 -18.33 12.10 -22.63
C VAL A 457 -18.23 12.60 -24.07
N PRO A 458 -17.20 13.42 -24.41
CA PRO A 458 -17.09 13.93 -25.78
C PRO A 458 -17.34 12.80 -26.78
N GLU A 459 -18.25 12.99 -27.73
CA GLU A 459 -18.61 11.98 -28.73
C GLU A 459 -17.35 11.39 -29.40
N ALA A 460 -16.30 12.20 -29.55
CA ALA A 460 -14.96 11.79 -29.95
C ALA A 460 -14.27 10.78 -29.02
N ALA A 461 -14.62 10.72 -27.73
CA ALA A 461 -14.08 9.73 -26.78
C ALA A 461 -14.92 8.45 -26.72
N LEU A 462 -16.13 8.48 -27.24
CA LEU A 462 -17.07 7.36 -27.30
C LEU A 462 -17.22 6.79 -28.71
N THR A 463 -16.90 7.58 -29.76
CA THR A 463 -16.97 7.12 -31.13
C THR A 463 -15.72 6.35 -31.52
N VAL A 464 -15.96 5.21 -32.08
CA VAL A 464 -14.97 4.31 -32.68
C VAL A 464 -14.24 4.96 -33.87
N ASP A 465 -14.71 6.12 -34.34
CA ASP A 465 -14.30 6.75 -35.61
C ASP A 465 -12.89 7.36 -35.58
N ASP A 466 -12.36 7.72 -34.41
CA ASP A 466 -10.97 8.21 -34.25
C ASP A 466 -9.95 7.12 -33.78
N VAL A 467 -10.41 5.91 -33.48
CA VAL A 467 -9.53 4.78 -33.30
C VAL A 467 -9.16 4.25 -34.68
N PRO A 468 -7.86 4.16 -35.05
CA PRO A 468 -7.50 3.64 -36.38
C PRO A 468 -8.24 2.30 -36.63
N GLU A 469 -8.86 2.17 -37.80
CA GLU A 469 -9.67 0.99 -38.21
C GLU A 469 -8.93 -0.33 -37.95
N ALA A 470 -7.59 -0.30 -37.98
CA ALA A 470 -6.71 -1.38 -37.58
C ALA A 470 -6.78 -1.73 -36.06
N ALA A 471 -7.27 -0.83 -35.20
CA ALA A 471 -7.42 -1.06 -33.76
C ALA A 471 -8.76 -1.74 -33.42
N LEU A 472 -9.73 -1.65 -34.31
CA LEU A 472 -11.13 -2.07 -34.10
C LEU A 472 -11.55 -3.28 -34.90
N THR A 473 -10.66 -3.83 -35.75
CA THR A 473 -10.99 -5.08 -36.43
C THR A 473 -11.33 -6.14 -35.40
N GLU A 474 -12.65 -6.41 -35.26
CA GLU A 474 -13.10 -7.65 -34.65
C GLU A 474 -12.33 -8.82 -35.27
N PRO A 475 -12.00 -9.87 -34.53
CA PRO A 475 -11.62 -11.11 -35.16
C PRO A 475 -12.84 -11.50 -36.00
N THR A 476 -12.76 -11.26 -37.33
CA THR A 476 -13.77 -11.73 -38.29
C THR A 476 -14.04 -13.20 -37.96
N GLU A 477 -15.31 -13.52 -37.77
CA GLU A 477 -15.76 -14.91 -37.69
C GLU A 477 -15.13 -15.68 -38.85
N LYS A 478 -14.31 -16.67 -38.50
CA LYS A 478 -13.50 -17.54 -39.38
C LYS A 478 -12.09 -17.03 -39.72
N GLY A 479 -11.20 -17.12 -38.77
CA GLY A 479 -9.76 -17.10 -39.02
C GLY A 479 -8.98 -16.76 -37.77
N ALA A 480 -8.36 -17.76 -37.17
CA ALA A 480 -7.33 -17.73 -36.13
C ALA A 480 -7.51 -16.60 -35.08
N SER A 481 -8.12 -16.92 -33.97
CA SER A 481 -8.00 -16.13 -32.72
C SER A 481 -6.56 -15.64 -32.60
N ALA A 482 -6.33 -14.32 -32.60
CA ALA A 482 -5.00 -13.76 -32.41
C ALA A 482 -4.42 -14.39 -31.15
N ARG A 483 -3.27 -15.05 -31.26
CA ARG A 483 -2.67 -15.85 -30.21
C ARG A 483 -2.28 -14.94 -29.07
N MET A 484 -2.96 -15.06 -27.92
CA MET A 484 -2.55 -14.36 -26.69
C MET A 484 -1.31 -15.04 -26.10
N VAL A 485 -0.32 -14.23 -25.72
CA VAL A 485 0.93 -14.69 -25.11
C VAL A 485 1.27 -13.79 -23.92
N PHE A 486 1.47 -14.38 -22.76
CA PHE A 486 1.85 -13.63 -21.56
C PHE A 486 3.35 -13.36 -21.53
N ALA A 487 3.73 -12.12 -21.25
CA ALA A 487 5.12 -11.67 -21.27
C ALA A 487 6.01 -12.43 -20.27
N TRP A 488 5.49 -12.79 -19.08
CA TRP A 488 6.24 -13.59 -18.10
C TRP A 488 6.59 -14.99 -18.62
N GLN A 489 5.75 -15.61 -19.46
CA GLN A 489 6.04 -16.91 -20.10
C GLN A 489 7.14 -16.78 -21.14
N LEU A 490 7.21 -15.65 -21.84
CA LEU A 490 8.25 -15.40 -22.84
C LEU A 490 9.64 -15.21 -22.22
N MET A 491 9.73 -14.89 -20.91
CA MET A 491 11.03 -14.76 -20.26
C MET A 491 11.86 -16.04 -20.33
N ASP A 492 11.21 -17.18 -20.26
CA ASP A 492 11.85 -18.50 -20.31
C ASP A 492 11.80 -19.10 -21.70
N ALA A 493 10.70 -18.92 -22.44
CA ALA A 493 10.48 -19.51 -23.75
C ALA A 493 11.19 -18.77 -24.90
N ASP A 494 11.54 -17.49 -24.72
CA ASP A 494 12.21 -16.64 -25.72
C ASP A 494 13.22 -15.68 -25.06
N PRO A 495 14.24 -16.20 -24.37
CA PRO A 495 15.18 -15.38 -23.60
C PRO A 495 16.02 -14.43 -24.48
N CYS A 496 16.24 -14.77 -25.74
CA CYS A 496 17.00 -13.94 -26.69
C CYS A 496 16.13 -12.95 -27.46
N GLY A 497 14.78 -13.07 -27.36
CA GLY A 497 13.86 -12.19 -28.06
C GLY A 497 13.85 -12.39 -29.59
N GLU A 498 14.03 -13.65 -30.06
CA GLU A 498 14.10 -13.98 -31.49
C GLU A 498 12.75 -14.40 -32.09
N ARG A 499 11.77 -14.72 -31.23
CA ARG A 499 10.47 -15.20 -31.68
C ARG A 499 9.70 -14.08 -32.41
N ASP A 500 9.10 -14.40 -33.54
CA ASP A 500 8.15 -13.53 -34.21
C ASP A 500 6.85 -13.46 -33.39
N LEU A 501 6.42 -12.25 -33.07
CA LEU A 501 5.22 -11.91 -32.30
C LEU A 501 4.28 -10.99 -33.08
N SER A 502 4.54 -10.76 -34.37
CA SER A 502 3.79 -9.82 -35.21
C SER A 502 2.30 -10.19 -35.38
N ASP A 503 1.97 -11.48 -35.23
CA ASP A 503 0.60 -12.03 -35.26
C ASP A 503 0.00 -12.26 -33.86
N ALA A 504 0.74 -11.90 -32.79
CA ALA A 504 0.35 -12.15 -31.43
C ALA A 504 -0.12 -10.89 -30.71
N THR A 505 -1.09 -11.05 -29.81
CA THR A 505 -1.38 -10.10 -28.75
C THR A 505 -0.56 -10.48 -27.52
N VAL A 506 0.36 -9.61 -27.11
CA VAL A 506 1.22 -9.84 -25.94
C VAL A 506 0.62 -9.17 -24.71
N VAL A 507 0.20 -9.96 -23.73
CA VAL A 507 -0.22 -9.49 -22.41
C VAL A 507 1.04 -9.18 -21.60
N LEU A 508 1.26 -7.91 -21.28
CA LEU A 508 2.42 -7.44 -20.53
C LEU A 508 2.28 -7.80 -19.04
N ASP A 509 3.39 -7.79 -18.32
CA ASP A 509 3.38 -8.05 -16.88
C ASP A 509 2.77 -6.86 -16.10
N GLU A 510 2.16 -7.12 -14.94
CA GLU A 510 1.56 -6.10 -14.06
C GLU A 510 2.61 -5.08 -13.60
N VAL A 511 3.84 -5.55 -13.46
CA VAL A 511 4.98 -4.79 -12.96
C VAL A 511 5.99 -4.56 -14.06
N CYS A 512 6.33 -3.29 -14.29
CA CYS A 512 7.37 -2.88 -15.23
C CYS A 512 8.25 -1.83 -14.56
N ARG A 513 9.20 -2.30 -13.74
CA ARG A 513 10.20 -1.43 -13.08
C ARG A 513 11.25 -0.97 -14.08
N ALA A 514 12.15 -0.09 -13.66
CA ALA A 514 13.23 0.44 -14.51
C ALA A 514 14.05 -0.69 -15.18
N ALA A 515 14.34 -1.77 -14.44
CA ALA A 515 15.06 -2.92 -14.94
C ALA A 515 14.31 -3.70 -16.05
N ASP A 516 12.96 -3.64 -16.06
CA ASP A 516 12.12 -4.34 -17.03
C ASP A 516 11.87 -3.52 -18.31
N ALA A 517 12.11 -2.21 -18.27
CA ALA A 517 11.68 -1.26 -19.29
C ALA A 517 12.22 -1.57 -20.70
N SER A 518 13.51 -1.92 -20.81
CA SER A 518 14.14 -2.26 -22.10
C SER A 518 13.49 -3.48 -22.75
N ARG A 519 13.24 -4.52 -21.96
CA ARG A 519 12.60 -5.75 -22.43
C ARG A 519 11.14 -5.47 -22.84
N THR A 520 10.41 -4.72 -22.02
CA THR A 520 9.01 -4.35 -22.32
C THR A 520 8.92 -3.56 -23.62
N ARG A 521 9.79 -2.57 -23.86
CA ARG A 521 9.89 -1.85 -25.15
C ARG A 521 10.19 -2.78 -26.32
N SER A 522 11.07 -3.78 -26.14
CA SER A 522 11.37 -4.77 -27.18
C SER A 522 10.15 -5.62 -27.50
N LEU A 523 9.41 -6.10 -26.50
CA LEU A 523 8.17 -6.86 -26.71
C LEU A 523 7.12 -6.03 -27.43
N MET A 524 6.91 -4.77 -27.02
CA MET A 524 5.94 -3.85 -27.65
C MET A 524 6.24 -3.64 -29.15
N ARG A 525 7.52 -3.49 -29.54
CA ARG A 525 7.90 -3.29 -30.95
C ARG A 525 7.74 -4.54 -31.83
N ARG A 526 7.78 -5.74 -31.22
CA ARG A 526 7.70 -7.03 -31.93
C ARG A 526 6.27 -7.58 -31.98
N ALA A 527 5.42 -7.15 -31.05
CA ALA A 527 4.03 -7.62 -30.98
C ALA A 527 3.16 -6.93 -32.02
N GLY A 528 2.19 -7.66 -32.58
CA GLY A 528 1.13 -7.07 -33.42
C GLY A 528 0.22 -6.15 -32.60
N ARG A 529 0.01 -6.51 -31.33
CA ARG A 529 -0.76 -5.74 -30.34
C ARG A 529 -0.25 -6.06 -28.92
N VAL A 530 -0.38 -5.12 -27.98
CA VAL A 530 -0.06 -5.36 -26.58
C VAL A 530 -1.25 -5.09 -25.67
N VAL A 531 -1.33 -5.79 -24.54
CA VAL A 531 -2.24 -5.48 -23.44
C VAL A 531 -1.43 -4.88 -22.31
N CYS A 532 -1.63 -3.59 -22.05
CA CYS A 532 -0.98 -2.85 -20.97
C CYS A 532 -1.66 -3.14 -19.64
N ARG A 533 -0.87 -3.43 -18.61
CA ARG A 533 -1.34 -3.74 -17.26
C ARG A 533 -0.89 -2.72 -16.20
N ASN A 534 -0.27 -1.61 -16.61
CA ASN A 534 0.02 -0.46 -15.75
C ASN A 534 0.12 0.83 -16.57
N LEU A 535 -0.04 1.97 -15.92
CA LEU A 535 -0.02 3.29 -16.59
C LEU A 535 1.32 3.61 -17.27
N GLY A 536 2.44 3.08 -16.75
CA GLY A 536 3.76 3.26 -17.38
C GLY A 536 3.85 2.56 -18.72
N GLN A 537 3.21 1.41 -18.87
CA GLN A 537 3.12 0.70 -20.16
C GLN A 537 2.21 1.44 -21.13
N VAL A 538 1.12 2.03 -20.67
CA VAL A 538 0.26 2.90 -21.51
C VAL A 538 1.06 4.08 -22.03
N ALA A 539 1.79 4.78 -21.18
CA ALA A 539 2.68 5.87 -21.59
C ALA A 539 3.73 5.42 -22.61
N MET A 540 4.34 4.24 -22.38
CA MET A 540 5.35 3.65 -23.26
C MET A 540 4.77 3.24 -24.63
N ALA A 541 3.55 2.68 -24.66
CA ALA A 541 2.88 2.29 -25.90
C ALA A 541 2.53 3.54 -26.75
N ARG A 542 2.05 4.61 -26.11
CA ARG A 542 1.79 5.91 -26.77
C ARG A 542 3.08 6.51 -27.35
N GLU A 543 4.16 6.51 -26.57
CA GLU A 543 5.48 7.00 -27.02
C GLU A 543 5.99 6.21 -28.25
N LEU A 544 5.77 4.90 -28.28
CA LEU A 544 6.22 4.03 -29.37
C LEU A 544 5.26 4.00 -30.58
N GLY A 545 4.06 4.56 -30.44
CA GLY A 545 3.02 4.49 -31.46
C GLY A 545 2.50 3.06 -31.71
N VAL A 546 2.52 2.19 -30.67
CA VAL A 546 2.10 0.80 -30.76
C VAL A 546 0.63 0.67 -30.36
N ALA A 547 -0.16 -0.07 -31.15
CA ALA A 547 -1.55 -0.37 -30.80
C ALA A 547 -1.63 -1.15 -29.49
N PHE A 548 -2.47 -0.68 -28.55
CA PHE A 548 -2.58 -1.29 -27.23
C PHE A 548 -4.02 -1.41 -26.76
N ASP A 549 -4.21 -2.40 -25.92
CA ASP A 549 -5.39 -2.64 -25.08
C ASP A 549 -4.98 -2.46 -23.61
N VAL A 550 -5.96 -2.43 -22.70
CA VAL A 550 -5.71 -2.24 -21.27
C VAL A 550 -6.42 -3.33 -20.46
N ALA A 551 -5.76 -3.84 -19.41
CA ALA A 551 -6.31 -4.81 -18.48
C ALA A 551 -5.89 -4.50 -17.03
N ALA A 552 -6.54 -5.15 -16.05
CA ALA A 552 -6.14 -5.07 -14.64
C ALA A 552 -4.63 -5.36 -14.47
N PRO A 553 -3.97 -4.69 -13.53
CA PRO A 553 -4.47 -3.78 -12.51
C PRO A 553 -4.69 -2.30 -12.91
N VAL A 554 -4.75 -1.95 -14.19
CA VAL A 554 -5.37 -0.69 -14.60
C VAL A 554 -6.88 -0.91 -14.52
N PHE A 555 -7.46 -0.51 -13.41
CA PHE A 555 -8.83 -0.86 -13.06
C PHE A 555 -9.83 0.01 -13.82
N CYS A 556 -10.81 -0.61 -14.46
CA CYS A 556 -11.92 0.06 -15.12
C CYS A 556 -13.23 -0.51 -14.57
N ALA A 557 -13.96 0.28 -13.78
CA ALA A 557 -15.23 -0.10 -13.16
C ALA A 557 -16.39 0.85 -13.52
N ASN A 558 -16.11 1.90 -14.29
CA ASN A 558 -17.11 2.88 -14.74
C ASN A 558 -16.80 3.42 -16.13
N ARG A 559 -17.81 4.00 -16.76
CA ARG A 559 -17.74 4.53 -18.13
C ARG A 559 -16.85 5.76 -18.27
N VAL A 560 -16.66 6.55 -17.21
CA VAL A 560 -15.75 7.71 -17.24
C VAL A 560 -14.30 7.24 -17.31
N THR A 561 -13.93 6.21 -16.53
CA THR A 561 -12.61 5.57 -16.66
C THR A 561 -12.42 4.95 -18.05
N LEU A 562 -13.46 4.28 -18.59
CA LEU A 562 -13.42 3.74 -19.96
C LEU A 562 -13.15 4.83 -21.00
N ALA A 563 -13.87 5.93 -20.91
CA ALA A 563 -13.71 7.06 -21.82
C ALA A 563 -12.31 7.67 -21.74
N TRP A 564 -11.79 7.84 -20.51
CA TRP A 564 -10.43 8.31 -20.30
C TRP A 564 -9.39 7.37 -20.93
N LEU A 565 -9.50 6.04 -20.72
CA LEU A 565 -8.60 5.06 -21.32
C LEU A 565 -8.63 5.10 -22.85
N ARG A 566 -9.82 5.27 -23.44
CA ARG A 566 -9.97 5.44 -24.88
C ARG A 566 -9.36 6.74 -25.39
N GLY A 567 -9.53 7.83 -24.67
CA GLY A 567 -8.86 9.11 -24.95
C GLY A 567 -7.33 8.98 -24.96
N LEU A 568 -6.77 8.04 -24.19
CA LEU A 568 -5.36 7.68 -24.24
C LEU A 568 -4.98 6.83 -25.46
N GLY A 569 -5.95 6.29 -26.21
CA GLY A 569 -5.75 5.44 -27.39
C GLY A 569 -5.90 3.94 -27.13
N ALA A 570 -6.48 3.52 -26.01
CA ALA A 570 -6.78 2.12 -25.77
C ALA A 570 -7.84 1.59 -26.74
N GLY A 571 -7.53 0.50 -27.46
CA GLY A 571 -8.47 -0.12 -28.39
C GLY A 571 -9.52 -0.96 -27.68
N ARG A 572 -9.09 -1.77 -26.73
CA ARG A 572 -9.96 -2.65 -25.90
C ARG A 572 -9.62 -2.49 -24.44
N VAL A 573 -10.61 -2.74 -23.58
CA VAL A 573 -10.46 -2.72 -22.12
C VAL A 573 -10.97 -4.04 -21.56
N TYR A 574 -10.13 -4.75 -20.84
CA TYR A 574 -10.47 -6.00 -20.18
C TYR A 574 -10.88 -5.71 -18.74
N LEU A 575 -12.05 -6.18 -18.35
CA LEU A 575 -12.55 -6.03 -16.98
C LEU A 575 -11.70 -6.87 -16.01
N PRO A 576 -11.49 -6.39 -14.77
CA PRO A 576 -10.88 -7.18 -13.69
C PRO A 576 -11.67 -8.46 -13.40
N ALA A 577 -10.99 -9.54 -12.99
CA ALA A 577 -11.62 -10.81 -12.70
C ALA A 577 -12.63 -10.72 -11.54
N GLU A 578 -12.33 -9.90 -10.52
CA GLU A 578 -13.24 -9.69 -9.38
C GLU A 578 -14.58 -9.05 -9.78
N LEU A 579 -14.61 -8.17 -10.76
CA LEU A 579 -15.86 -7.54 -11.24
C LEU A 579 -16.73 -8.51 -12.03
N ALA A 580 -16.13 -9.42 -12.77
CA ALA A 580 -16.87 -10.44 -13.51
C ALA A 580 -17.50 -11.50 -12.60
N ALA A 581 -16.93 -11.72 -11.40
CA ALA A 581 -17.39 -12.73 -10.46
C ALA A 581 -18.56 -12.25 -9.58
N ASP A 582 -18.41 -11.10 -8.92
CA ASP A 582 -19.31 -10.67 -7.84
C ASP A 582 -20.20 -9.47 -8.21
N ASP A 583 -19.78 -8.63 -9.16
CA ASP A 583 -20.42 -7.35 -9.52
C ASP A 583 -20.92 -7.32 -10.97
N ALA A 584 -21.14 -8.48 -11.60
CA ALA A 584 -21.50 -8.57 -13.02
C ALA A 584 -22.75 -7.76 -13.40
N GLU A 585 -23.76 -7.70 -12.51
CA GLU A 585 -24.96 -6.89 -12.76
C GLU A 585 -24.67 -5.39 -12.76
N ARG A 586 -23.78 -4.94 -11.85
CA ARG A 586 -23.42 -3.53 -11.72
C ARG A 586 -22.56 -3.02 -12.88
N VAL A 587 -21.78 -3.89 -13.49
CA VAL A 587 -20.95 -3.56 -14.66
C VAL A 587 -21.59 -3.96 -16.00
N ALA A 588 -22.85 -4.38 -16.00
CA ALA A 588 -23.51 -4.88 -17.22
C ALA A 588 -23.54 -3.82 -18.33
N GLU A 589 -23.83 -2.55 -18.01
CA GLU A 589 -23.82 -1.45 -18.98
C GLU A 589 -22.40 -1.17 -19.49
N LEU A 590 -21.40 -1.18 -18.60
CA LEU A 590 -20.00 -1.03 -18.96
C LEU A 590 -19.54 -2.20 -19.85
N ALA A 591 -19.92 -3.43 -19.51
CA ALA A 591 -19.58 -4.62 -20.28
C ALA A 591 -20.24 -4.66 -21.66
N ALA A 592 -21.39 -3.98 -21.83
CA ALA A 592 -22.06 -3.84 -23.11
C ALA A 592 -21.43 -2.79 -24.04
N CYS A 593 -20.51 -1.95 -23.54
CA CYS A 593 -19.82 -0.97 -24.36
C CYS A 593 -18.93 -1.66 -25.41
N PRO A 594 -18.89 -1.18 -26.66
CA PRO A 594 -18.03 -1.75 -27.70
C PRO A 594 -16.57 -1.85 -27.23
N GLY A 595 -15.88 -2.95 -27.50
CA GLY A 595 -14.47 -3.14 -27.13
C GLY A 595 -14.18 -3.34 -25.64
N VAL A 596 -15.21 -3.47 -24.79
CA VAL A 596 -15.05 -3.97 -23.41
C VAL A 596 -15.16 -5.50 -23.42
N LEU A 597 -14.23 -6.16 -22.78
CA LEU A 597 -14.10 -7.63 -22.75
C LEU A 597 -14.05 -8.16 -21.33
N GLY A 598 -14.37 -9.43 -21.15
CA GLY A 598 -14.14 -10.14 -19.88
C GLY A 598 -12.66 -10.20 -19.50
N PRO A 599 -12.32 -10.76 -18.33
CA PRO A 599 -10.94 -10.80 -17.84
C PRO A 599 -9.97 -11.41 -18.85
N VAL A 600 -8.77 -10.85 -18.95
CA VAL A 600 -7.72 -11.31 -19.88
C VAL A 600 -7.19 -12.70 -19.54
N ASP A 601 -7.34 -13.12 -18.29
CA ASP A 601 -6.90 -14.38 -17.70
C ASP A 601 -8.07 -15.23 -17.16
N ALA A 602 -9.25 -15.13 -17.80
CA ALA A 602 -10.50 -15.77 -17.34
C ALA A 602 -10.37 -17.28 -17.07
N ASP A 603 -9.55 -18.01 -17.85
CA ASP A 603 -9.32 -19.45 -17.68
C ASP A 603 -8.50 -19.78 -16.43
N ARG A 604 -7.68 -18.84 -15.94
CA ARG A 604 -6.81 -18.99 -14.78
C ARG A 604 -6.54 -17.64 -14.12
N PRO A 605 -7.53 -17.09 -13.40
CA PRO A 605 -7.40 -15.77 -12.80
C PRO A 605 -6.20 -15.67 -11.87
N GLU A 606 -5.43 -14.59 -12.02
CA GLU A 606 -4.33 -14.25 -11.13
C GLU A 606 -4.88 -13.60 -9.86
N LEU A 607 -4.68 -14.26 -8.71
CA LEU A 607 -5.11 -13.75 -7.41
C LEU A 607 -4.23 -12.58 -6.93
N MET A 608 -2.92 -12.70 -7.17
CA MET A 608 -1.95 -11.74 -6.64
C MET A 608 -0.60 -11.89 -7.34
N VAL A 609 0.03 -10.78 -7.65
CA VAL A 609 1.47 -10.69 -7.92
C VAL A 609 2.15 -10.02 -6.72
N CYS A 610 3.34 -10.46 -6.34
CA CYS A 610 4.18 -9.78 -5.35
C CYS A 610 5.65 -9.75 -5.75
N GLU A 611 6.36 -8.71 -5.36
CA GLU A 611 7.80 -8.54 -5.62
C GLU A 611 8.64 -9.57 -4.84
N HIS A 612 8.12 -10.09 -3.72
CA HIS A 612 8.76 -11.10 -2.90
C HIS A 612 8.71 -12.49 -3.55
N CYS A 613 9.83 -13.22 -3.49
CA CYS A 613 9.92 -14.60 -3.95
C CYS A 613 9.51 -15.58 -2.83
N LEU A 614 8.37 -16.27 -2.98
CA LEU A 614 7.86 -17.20 -1.97
C LEU A 614 8.80 -18.39 -1.70
N LEU A 615 9.69 -18.74 -2.66
CA LEU A 615 10.69 -19.80 -2.47
C LEU A 615 11.74 -19.49 -1.39
N THR A 616 11.76 -18.28 -0.84
CA THR A 616 12.55 -17.96 0.36
C THR A 616 12.08 -18.75 1.58
N ALA A 617 10.84 -19.24 1.58
CA ALA A 617 10.32 -20.17 2.59
C ALA A 617 10.95 -21.57 2.51
N GLU A 618 11.54 -21.95 1.35
CA GLU A 618 12.29 -23.21 1.16
C GLU A 618 13.76 -23.09 1.58
N GLY A 619 14.23 -21.90 1.95
CA GLY A 619 15.60 -21.60 2.32
C GLY A 619 16.24 -20.46 1.53
N ALA A 620 17.50 -20.16 1.86
CA ALA A 620 18.23 -19.04 1.27
C ALA A 620 18.32 -19.12 -0.26
N CYS A 621 18.24 -17.97 -0.91
CA CYS A 621 18.46 -17.86 -2.34
C CYS A 621 19.93 -18.10 -2.68
N ALA A 622 20.18 -18.74 -3.84
CA ALA A 622 21.53 -18.81 -4.39
C ALA A 622 21.96 -17.41 -4.88
N THR A 623 23.16 -17.02 -4.51
CA THR A 623 23.78 -15.76 -4.94
C THR A 623 24.97 -16.04 -5.85
N ASP A 624 25.29 -15.09 -6.72
CA ASP A 624 26.53 -15.13 -7.49
C ASP A 624 27.76 -14.70 -6.66
N ALA A 625 28.92 -14.63 -7.29
CA ALA A 625 30.16 -14.22 -6.65
C ALA A 625 30.15 -12.76 -6.12
N THR A 626 29.19 -11.94 -6.57
CA THR A 626 28.98 -10.56 -6.10
C THR A 626 27.93 -10.45 -5.01
N GLY A 627 27.30 -11.57 -4.61
CA GLY A 627 26.21 -11.60 -3.64
C GLY A 627 24.82 -11.28 -4.22
N GLN A 628 24.71 -11.11 -5.54
CA GLN A 628 23.41 -10.89 -6.20
C GLN A 628 22.62 -12.18 -6.37
N VAL A 629 21.32 -12.11 -6.08
CA VAL A 629 20.39 -13.22 -6.29
C VAL A 629 20.10 -13.39 -7.77
N ARG A 630 20.33 -14.61 -8.30
CA ARG A 630 20.07 -14.98 -9.70
C ARG A 630 18.77 -15.76 -9.84
N CYS A 631 17.65 -15.05 -9.85
CA CYS A 631 16.33 -15.68 -9.98
C CYS A 631 16.17 -16.44 -11.30
N ARG A 632 16.71 -15.93 -12.41
CA ARG A 632 16.60 -16.56 -13.73
C ARG A 632 17.20 -17.97 -13.76
N ASP A 633 18.30 -18.18 -13.06
CA ASP A 633 19.03 -19.45 -13.03
C ASP A 633 18.60 -20.36 -11.85
N CYS A 634 17.56 -19.95 -11.09
CA CYS A 634 17.07 -20.69 -9.94
C CYS A 634 16.33 -21.98 -10.37
N SER A 635 16.90 -23.15 -10.08
CA SER A 635 16.28 -24.45 -10.41
C SER A 635 14.96 -24.69 -9.67
N ARG A 636 14.78 -24.13 -8.46
CA ARG A 636 13.56 -24.28 -7.68
C ARG A 636 12.34 -23.66 -8.34
N ARG A 637 12.49 -22.50 -9.04
CA ARG A 637 11.37 -21.82 -9.71
C ARG A 637 10.77 -22.60 -10.89
N GLN A 638 11.51 -23.57 -11.45
CA GLN A 638 11.04 -24.43 -12.55
C GLN A 638 10.19 -25.61 -12.04
N GLN A 639 10.12 -25.81 -10.74
CA GLN A 639 9.35 -26.89 -10.12
C GLN A 639 7.96 -26.39 -9.75
N ALA A 640 6.93 -27.23 -9.94
CA ALA A 640 5.59 -26.90 -9.57
C ALA A 640 5.48 -26.68 -8.04
N ARG A 641 4.79 -25.61 -7.64
CA ARG A 641 4.52 -25.26 -6.25
C ARG A 641 3.07 -24.86 -6.06
N PHE A 642 2.54 -25.21 -4.90
CA PHE A 642 1.18 -24.87 -4.52
C PHE A 642 1.17 -24.32 -3.10
N LEU A 643 0.52 -23.17 -2.94
CA LEU A 643 0.19 -22.64 -1.63
C LEU A 643 -1.09 -23.35 -1.15
N VAL A 644 -1.06 -23.96 0.02
CA VAL A 644 -2.17 -24.76 0.55
C VAL A 644 -2.84 -24.01 1.70
N GLU A 645 -4.14 -23.74 1.56
CA GLU A 645 -4.97 -23.19 2.62
C GLU A 645 -5.36 -24.27 3.65
N ARG A 646 -5.84 -23.87 4.82
CA ARG A 646 -6.26 -24.80 5.89
C ARG A 646 -7.42 -25.71 5.49
N ASP A 647 -8.24 -25.32 4.53
CA ASP A 647 -9.34 -26.13 3.98
C ASP A 647 -8.87 -27.14 2.94
N GLY A 648 -7.58 -27.20 2.65
CA GLY A 648 -6.96 -28.08 1.66
C GLY A 648 -6.95 -27.51 0.23
N THR A 649 -7.47 -26.31 0.00
CA THR A 649 -7.41 -25.67 -1.31
C THR A 649 -5.96 -25.44 -1.72
N ARG A 650 -5.59 -25.89 -2.90
CA ARG A 650 -4.25 -25.74 -3.48
C ARG A 650 -4.26 -24.62 -4.51
N LEU A 651 -3.49 -23.57 -4.28
CA LEU A 651 -3.36 -22.41 -5.16
C LEU A 651 -2.03 -22.53 -5.91
N PRO A 652 -2.04 -22.64 -7.25
CA PRO A 652 -0.81 -22.71 -8.04
C PRO A 652 0.07 -21.47 -7.84
N VAL A 653 1.37 -21.69 -7.64
CA VAL A 653 2.38 -20.65 -7.47
C VAL A 653 3.36 -20.70 -8.63
N VAL A 654 3.60 -19.57 -9.26
CA VAL A 654 4.61 -19.40 -10.30
C VAL A 654 5.59 -18.32 -9.87
N ILE A 655 6.88 -18.59 -10.01
CA ILE A 655 7.91 -17.58 -9.82
C ILE A 655 8.44 -17.20 -11.20
N ASP A 656 8.30 -15.95 -11.59
CA ASP A 656 8.79 -15.45 -12.87
C ASP A 656 10.35 -15.39 -12.92
N ALA A 657 10.90 -15.12 -14.08
CA ALA A 657 12.36 -15.00 -14.23
C ALA A 657 12.98 -13.82 -13.51
N CYS A 658 12.17 -12.84 -13.09
CA CYS A 658 12.56 -11.76 -12.20
C CYS A 658 12.47 -12.16 -10.73
N GLY A 659 11.88 -13.33 -10.40
CA GLY A 659 11.68 -13.86 -9.05
C GLY A 659 10.48 -13.25 -8.33
N ARG A 660 9.54 -12.66 -9.05
CA ARG A 660 8.23 -12.26 -8.51
C ARG A 660 7.35 -13.48 -8.36
N THR A 661 6.58 -13.49 -7.30
CA THR A 661 5.60 -14.56 -7.08
C THR A 661 4.25 -14.16 -7.69
N LYS A 662 3.68 -15.07 -8.48
CA LYS A 662 2.30 -15.03 -8.97
C LYS A 662 1.51 -16.18 -8.36
N ILE A 663 0.34 -15.89 -7.80
CA ILE A 663 -0.57 -16.89 -7.23
C ILE A 663 -1.83 -16.87 -8.06
N PHE A 664 -2.29 -18.05 -8.45
CA PHE A 664 -3.45 -18.21 -9.33
C PHE A 664 -4.59 -18.94 -8.61
N LEU A 665 -5.81 -18.70 -9.08
CA LEU A 665 -6.96 -19.53 -8.74
C LEU A 665 -6.77 -20.92 -9.36
N SER A 666 -7.18 -21.99 -8.64
CA SER A 666 -7.09 -23.39 -9.11
C SER A 666 -8.24 -23.73 -10.04
#